data_f91cb16365b4479bcac4388fc1906674
#
_entry.id   f91cb16365b4479bcac4388fc1906674
#
_cell.length_a   1.000
_cell.length_b   1.000
_cell.length_c   1.000
_cell.angle_alpha   90.00
_cell.angle_beta   90.00
_cell.angle_gamma   90.00
#
_symmetry.space_group_name_H-M   'P 1'
#
loop_
_entity.id
_entity.type
_entity.pdbx_description
1 polymer ?
#
loop_
_entity_poly.entity_id
_entity_poly.type
_entity_poly.pdbx_seq_one_letter_code
_entity_poly.pdbx_strand_id
1 'polypeptide(L)'
;MKTILLLLCLSLIVVDGETDLALVARRDGTPHGWTEAATPSPSEHIRWTIHLKQNNLEQLEKLFWAVSDPDNKKYGHYLTVKQLQDLVTPSPSSFEMVEAWLDRHGISYVRNMDSIEVSSSVEMASNVLDAEFRIHKHVNGMEVIRSNQMSLPPHLHSVIDIITGITDLFSIKPNVFVRESEDEDGDGDDDEDQEVIDPTVVTPHLLRHWYGIPNDLAGNNSLNSQGLFAFNDYYSAGALQKFTENFSLPEPIVYASGKNCFPYCNEAESDLDVQYMSAMGRGVPIFFSSLEPGQWMLTAAENVLKGERLPYVVSISYGYSELSQCLPASGECQALGYDSKKYVDRTNVAFQKLGVLGVSVLVADGAVSGNCPADSKRFCPTGNCRVNQTVCPAVTVTRVNLTSPCHLPMGLRTASCDAIYNYTSMNPFNDAAKHFVEKNAKCDVIFDVRYTVLPSFFASNCSCKDIETTTHGEWTFKGYEFKRSNGDIFGPVFPADSPYVTSVGATQFVWNNDNTTVVDEIVASIATGSKITSGGGFSRSLKRPKYQRDSVENWVKFAAGSTAPPAWSFDRLNRGYPDIVYNGHNLLTFVSEYRTDNCSCETQAQDGSSASAPALAGMFSLVNDELLNYNQSTLGFLNPLLYKMAKESPDSFRDITMGDNKCTSFYCCRWGFSATRGWDPVSGLGSPNFLPMRDYVRKLRRIN
;
A
#
# COMPACT_ATOMS: atom_id res chain seq x y z
N MET A 1 -65.77 -8.30 -57.50
CA MET A 1 -64.64 -8.99 -56.92
C MET A 1 -63.92 -8.02 -56.01
N LYS A 2 -64.08 -8.19 -54.70
CA LYS A 2 -63.43 -7.36 -53.66
C LYS A 2 -62.30 -8.18 -53.09
N THR A 3 -61.09 -7.70 -53.27
CA THR A 3 -59.88 -8.30 -52.69
C THR A 3 -59.70 -7.69 -51.29
N ILE A 4 -59.77 -8.51 -50.25
CA ILE A 4 -59.53 -8.15 -48.84
C ILE A 4 -58.04 -8.27 -48.62
N LEU A 5 -57.38 -7.15 -48.27
CA LEU A 5 -56.01 -7.08 -47.84
C LEU A 5 -55.96 -7.35 -46.32
N LEU A 6 -55.42 -8.49 -45.96
CA LEU A 6 -55.18 -8.87 -44.57
C LEU A 6 -53.85 -8.26 -44.11
N LEU A 7 -53.86 -7.21 -43.29
CA LEU A 7 -52.68 -6.73 -42.57
C LEU A 7 -52.38 -7.68 -41.39
N LEU A 8 -51.35 -8.47 -41.48
CA LEU A 8 -50.74 -9.15 -40.36
C LEU A 8 -49.89 -8.14 -39.58
N CYS A 9 -50.40 -7.68 -38.45
CA CYS A 9 -49.55 -7.08 -37.41
C CYS A 9 -48.69 -8.18 -36.79
N LEU A 10 -47.41 -8.28 -37.21
CA LEU A 10 -46.41 -8.97 -36.42
C LEU A 10 -46.09 -8.09 -35.20
N SER A 11 -46.70 -8.40 -34.07
CA SER A 11 -46.19 -7.96 -32.77
C SER A 11 -44.88 -8.68 -32.53
N LEU A 12 -43.76 -7.96 -32.71
CA LEU A 12 -42.50 -8.38 -32.17
C LEU A 12 -42.68 -8.44 -30.66
N ILE A 13 -42.81 -9.63 -30.12
CA ILE A 13 -42.56 -9.89 -28.72
C ILE A 13 -41.06 -9.68 -28.56
N VAL A 14 -40.67 -8.51 -28.10
CA VAL A 14 -39.35 -8.31 -27.49
C VAL A 14 -39.40 -9.14 -26.22
N VAL A 15 -38.84 -10.31 -26.26
CA VAL A 15 -38.54 -11.08 -25.05
C VAL A 15 -37.51 -10.27 -24.31
N ASP A 16 -37.96 -9.62 -23.23
CA ASP A 16 -37.11 -8.96 -22.26
C ASP A 16 -36.16 -10.03 -21.70
N GLY A 17 -34.96 -10.11 -22.28
CA GLY A 17 -33.87 -10.97 -21.79
C GLY A 17 -33.17 -10.42 -20.53
N GLU A 18 -33.78 -9.46 -19.85
CA GLU A 18 -33.21 -8.81 -18.65
C GLU A 18 -33.57 -9.46 -17.30
N THR A 19 -34.33 -10.55 -17.33
CA THR A 19 -34.71 -11.26 -16.08
C THR A 19 -33.62 -12.17 -15.51
N ASP A 20 -32.60 -12.50 -16.28
CA ASP A 20 -31.49 -13.35 -15.82
C ASP A 20 -30.26 -12.49 -15.50
N LEU A 21 -30.22 -11.94 -14.28
CA LEU A 21 -29.01 -11.33 -13.75
C LEU A 21 -28.06 -12.42 -13.27
N ALA A 22 -26.79 -12.32 -13.62
CA ALA A 22 -25.76 -13.21 -13.14
C ALA A 22 -24.93 -12.53 -12.06
N LEU A 23 -24.69 -13.26 -10.97
CA LEU A 23 -23.85 -12.80 -9.86
C LEU A 23 -22.45 -12.46 -10.34
N VAL A 24 -21.98 -11.24 -10.11
CA VAL A 24 -20.66 -10.74 -10.51
C VAL A 24 -19.71 -10.57 -9.34
N ALA A 25 -20.23 -10.23 -8.18
CA ALA A 25 -19.43 -10.13 -6.97
C ALA A 25 -20.25 -10.52 -5.75
N ARG A 26 -19.61 -11.14 -4.79
CA ARG A 26 -20.18 -11.46 -3.48
C ARG A 26 -19.11 -11.33 -2.42
N ARG A 27 -19.49 -10.77 -1.28
CA ARG A 27 -18.67 -10.66 -0.09
C ARG A 27 -19.34 -11.44 1.04
N ASP A 28 -18.63 -12.40 1.62
CA ASP A 28 -19.11 -13.12 2.80
C ASP A 28 -18.58 -12.44 4.07
N GLY A 29 -19.47 -11.73 4.74
CA GLY A 29 -19.20 -11.03 6.00
C GLY A 29 -18.65 -9.63 5.85
N THR A 30 -18.38 -9.00 6.99
CA THR A 30 -17.89 -7.64 7.11
C THR A 30 -16.41 -7.66 7.48
N PRO A 31 -15.54 -6.91 6.76
CA PRO A 31 -14.10 -6.86 7.06
C PRO A 31 -13.82 -6.34 8.48
N HIS A 32 -12.63 -6.69 9.01
CA HIS A 32 -12.20 -6.22 10.31
C HIS A 32 -12.20 -4.68 10.38
N GLY A 33 -12.74 -4.15 11.46
CA GLY A 33 -12.90 -2.70 11.66
C GLY A 33 -14.20 -2.13 11.12
N TRP A 34 -14.93 -2.88 10.29
CA TRP A 34 -16.23 -2.49 9.77
C TRP A 34 -17.35 -3.20 10.53
N THR A 35 -18.48 -2.50 10.70
CA THR A 35 -19.74 -3.05 11.23
C THR A 35 -20.89 -2.65 10.34
N GLU A 36 -21.83 -3.56 10.10
CA GLU A 36 -23.08 -3.24 9.45
C GLU A 36 -23.98 -2.51 10.46
N ALA A 37 -24.46 -1.32 10.10
CA ALA A 37 -25.15 -0.44 11.04
C ALA A 37 -26.66 -0.35 10.77
N ALA A 38 -27.06 0.02 9.55
CA ALA A 38 -28.46 0.29 9.23
C ALA A 38 -28.76 0.06 7.74
N THR A 39 -30.04 0.04 7.40
CA THR A 39 -30.51 0.11 6.01
C THR A 39 -30.55 1.57 5.58
N PRO A 40 -29.91 1.96 4.46
CA PRO A 40 -29.97 3.32 3.95
C PRO A 40 -31.38 3.67 3.44
N SER A 41 -31.67 4.98 3.33
CA SER A 41 -32.91 5.42 2.68
C SER A 41 -32.87 5.03 1.20
N PRO A 42 -34.00 4.55 0.62
CA PRO A 42 -34.11 4.26 -0.81
C PRO A 42 -33.76 5.45 -1.71
N SER A 43 -33.99 6.68 -1.25
CA SER A 43 -33.71 7.93 -1.96
C SER A 43 -32.26 8.44 -1.74
N GLU A 44 -31.49 7.80 -0.88
CA GLU A 44 -30.10 8.18 -0.65
C GLU A 44 -29.27 7.93 -1.90
N HIS A 45 -28.34 8.85 -2.19
CA HIS A 45 -27.53 8.77 -3.41
C HIS A 45 -26.19 8.07 -3.15
N ILE A 46 -25.84 7.18 -4.09
CA ILE A 46 -24.54 6.51 -4.12
C ILE A 46 -23.84 6.78 -5.44
N ARG A 47 -22.49 6.76 -5.39
CA ARG A 47 -21.62 6.85 -6.55
C ARG A 47 -20.86 5.55 -6.72
N TRP A 48 -20.78 5.09 -7.94
CA TRP A 48 -20.05 3.88 -8.31
C TRP A 48 -19.48 4.00 -9.72
N THR A 49 -18.50 3.18 -10.07
CA THR A 49 -17.80 3.29 -11.34
C THR A 49 -17.75 1.96 -12.05
N ILE A 50 -18.17 1.96 -13.30
CA ILE A 50 -18.06 0.83 -14.22
C ILE A 50 -16.78 1.00 -15.03
N HIS A 51 -15.80 0.14 -14.82
CA HIS A 51 -14.55 0.13 -15.59
C HIS A 51 -14.71 -0.84 -16.75
N LEU A 52 -14.49 -0.36 -17.98
CA LEU A 52 -14.59 -1.16 -19.20
C LEU A 52 -13.27 -1.84 -19.54
N LYS A 53 -13.35 -2.94 -20.28
CA LYS A 53 -12.17 -3.64 -20.82
C LYS A 53 -11.46 -2.75 -21.83
N GLN A 54 -10.20 -2.49 -21.58
CA GLN A 54 -9.36 -1.59 -22.37
C GLN A 54 -8.79 -2.29 -23.60
N ASN A 55 -8.44 -1.49 -24.60
CA ASN A 55 -7.77 -1.95 -25.81
C ASN A 55 -6.24 -1.88 -25.68
N ASN A 56 -5.53 -2.63 -26.49
CA ASN A 56 -4.09 -2.52 -26.76
C ASN A 56 -3.17 -2.51 -25.52
N LEU A 57 -3.52 -3.20 -24.45
CA LEU A 57 -2.74 -3.21 -23.20
C LEU A 57 -1.30 -3.71 -23.39
N GLU A 58 -1.09 -4.72 -24.25
CA GLU A 58 0.28 -5.16 -24.57
C GLU A 58 1.11 -4.07 -25.24
N GLN A 59 0.48 -3.24 -26.07
CA GLN A 59 1.15 -2.13 -26.73
C GLN A 59 1.45 -1.01 -25.71
N LEU A 60 0.52 -0.75 -24.80
CA LEU A 60 0.73 0.18 -23.68
C LEU A 60 1.95 -0.25 -22.84
N GLU A 61 2.01 -1.51 -22.45
CA GLU A 61 3.14 -2.02 -21.66
C GLU A 61 4.47 -1.92 -22.41
N LYS A 62 4.50 -2.27 -23.71
CA LYS A 62 5.70 -2.11 -24.54
C LYS A 62 6.14 -0.65 -24.66
N LEU A 63 5.18 0.27 -24.78
CA LEU A 63 5.47 1.72 -24.79
C LEU A 63 5.98 2.20 -23.43
N PHE A 64 5.33 1.79 -22.35
CA PHE A 64 5.75 2.12 -20.99
C PHE A 64 7.24 1.81 -20.77
N TRP A 65 7.65 0.57 -21.08
CA TRP A 65 9.06 0.20 -20.94
C TRP A 65 9.96 0.97 -21.90
N ALA A 66 9.52 1.24 -23.12
CA ALA A 66 10.32 1.94 -24.12
C ALA A 66 10.58 3.41 -23.76
N VAL A 67 9.59 4.11 -23.18
CA VAL A 67 9.75 5.53 -22.79
C VAL A 67 10.43 5.70 -21.43
N SER A 68 10.49 4.64 -20.63
CA SER A 68 11.05 4.64 -19.28
C SER A 68 12.50 4.14 -19.21
N ASP A 69 12.97 3.41 -20.23
CA ASP A 69 14.32 2.83 -20.24
C ASP A 69 15.32 3.83 -20.84
N PRO A 70 16.32 4.33 -20.04
CA PRO A 70 17.33 5.27 -20.52
C PRO A 70 18.18 4.78 -21.68
N ASP A 71 18.28 3.46 -21.89
CA ASP A 71 18.99 2.86 -23.02
C ASP A 71 18.15 2.74 -24.29
N ASN A 72 16.87 3.02 -24.21
CA ASN A 72 15.95 2.98 -25.34
C ASN A 72 15.93 4.32 -26.09
N LYS A 73 15.88 4.26 -27.43
CA LYS A 73 15.77 5.47 -28.28
C LYS A 73 14.52 6.29 -28.04
N LYS A 74 13.47 5.69 -27.42
CA LYS A 74 12.22 6.37 -27.07
C LYS A 74 12.22 6.93 -25.64
N TYR A 75 13.31 6.85 -24.90
CA TYR A 75 13.38 7.36 -23.54
C TYR A 75 12.96 8.84 -23.48
N GLY A 76 12.01 9.14 -22.60
CA GLY A 76 11.47 10.48 -22.43
C GLY A 76 10.54 10.97 -23.56
N HIS A 77 10.25 10.14 -24.58
CA HIS A 77 9.28 10.48 -25.62
C HIS A 77 7.87 10.07 -25.20
N TYR A 78 7.32 10.81 -24.23
CA TYR A 78 6.02 10.52 -23.65
C TYR A 78 4.87 10.78 -24.61
N LEU A 79 3.76 10.09 -24.37
CA LEU A 79 2.50 10.32 -25.09
C LEU A 79 1.81 11.58 -24.58
N THR A 80 1.01 12.19 -25.43
CA THR A 80 -0.03 13.12 -25.00
C THR A 80 -1.23 12.34 -24.45
N VAL A 81 -2.08 12.99 -23.65
CA VAL A 81 -3.33 12.40 -23.16
C VAL A 81 -4.20 11.90 -24.32
N LYS A 82 -4.26 12.66 -25.43
CA LYS A 82 -5.00 12.26 -26.64
C LYS A 82 -4.45 10.99 -27.27
N GLN A 83 -3.12 10.87 -27.41
CA GLN A 83 -2.49 9.65 -27.95
C GLN A 83 -2.72 8.43 -27.04
N LEU A 84 -2.71 8.64 -25.72
CA LEU A 84 -3.06 7.58 -24.78
C LEU A 84 -4.52 7.15 -24.92
N GLN A 85 -5.44 8.12 -25.02
CA GLN A 85 -6.86 7.84 -25.26
C GLN A 85 -7.06 7.04 -26.55
N ASP A 86 -6.45 7.46 -27.65
CA ASP A 86 -6.54 6.76 -28.93
C ASP A 86 -6.00 5.32 -28.88
N LEU A 87 -5.07 5.06 -27.95
CA LEU A 87 -4.49 3.74 -27.76
C LEU A 87 -5.38 2.79 -26.96
N VAL A 88 -5.88 3.24 -25.77
CA VAL A 88 -6.45 2.33 -24.76
C VAL A 88 -7.97 2.40 -24.63
N THR A 89 -8.62 3.41 -25.17
CA THR A 89 -10.07 3.58 -25.03
C THR A 89 -10.81 2.34 -25.55
N PRO A 90 -11.77 1.79 -24.79
CA PRO A 90 -12.64 0.72 -25.22
C PRO A 90 -13.37 1.05 -26.53
N SER A 91 -13.87 0.04 -27.23
CA SER A 91 -14.63 0.27 -28.46
C SER A 91 -15.87 1.13 -28.20
N PRO A 92 -16.30 1.97 -29.15
CA PRO A 92 -17.56 2.71 -29.04
C PRO A 92 -18.75 1.81 -28.67
N SER A 93 -18.82 0.62 -29.28
CA SER A 93 -19.88 -0.37 -28.99
C SER A 93 -19.88 -0.88 -27.54
N SER A 94 -18.71 -0.93 -26.88
CA SER A 94 -18.62 -1.29 -25.48
C SER A 94 -19.28 -0.24 -24.58
N PHE A 95 -19.04 1.04 -24.87
CA PHE A 95 -19.71 2.13 -24.19
C PHE A 95 -21.20 2.15 -24.47
N GLU A 96 -21.62 2.10 -25.75
CA GLU A 96 -23.01 2.12 -26.19
C GLU A 96 -23.83 1.02 -25.48
N MET A 97 -23.25 -0.15 -25.29
CA MET A 97 -23.91 -1.28 -24.64
C MET A 97 -24.23 -0.96 -23.16
N VAL A 98 -23.25 -0.40 -22.43
CA VAL A 98 -23.44 -0.04 -21.01
C VAL A 98 -24.32 1.21 -20.87
N GLU A 99 -24.10 2.23 -21.70
CA GLU A 99 -24.87 3.47 -21.73
C GLU A 99 -26.34 3.18 -22.01
N ALA A 100 -26.66 2.35 -23.01
CA ALA A 100 -28.02 1.95 -23.32
C ALA A 100 -28.70 1.17 -22.17
N TRP A 101 -27.93 0.41 -21.40
CA TRP A 101 -28.46 -0.25 -20.21
C TRP A 101 -28.77 0.77 -19.11
N LEU A 102 -27.87 1.73 -18.82
CA LEU A 102 -28.09 2.79 -17.83
C LEU A 102 -29.28 3.70 -18.24
N ASP A 103 -29.34 4.10 -19.51
CA ASP A 103 -30.43 4.95 -20.06
C ASP A 103 -31.80 4.30 -19.93
N ARG A 104 -31.93 2.99 -20.18
CA ARG A 104 -33.19 2.25 -19.98
C ARG A 104 -33.70 2.29 -18.54
N HIS A 105 -32.79 2.40 -17.59
CA HIS A 105 -33.12 2.48 -16.17
C HIS A 105 -33.17 3.92 -15.65
N GLY A 106 -32.97 4.93 -16.50
CA GLY A 106 -33.01 6.34 -16.14
C GLY A 106 -31.87 6.75 -15.20
N ILE A 107 -30.73 6.10 -15.27
CA ILE A 107 -29.58 6.32 -14.41
C ILE A 107 -28.62 7.32 -15.06
N SER A 108 -28.26 8.36 -14.31
CA SER A 108 -27.31 9.39 -14.76
C SER A 108 -25.86 8.91 -14.66
N TYR A 109 -25.06 9.25 -15.66
CA TYR A 109 -23.66 8.86 -15.71
C TYR A 109 -22.77 9.89 -16.42
N VAL A 110 -21.45 9.74 -16.22
CA VAL A 110 -20.41 10.51 -16.90
C VAL A 110 -19.41 9.52 -17.51
N ARG A 111 -19.21 9.66 -18.82
CA ARG A 111 -18.23 8.86 -19.57
C ARG A 111 -16.82 9.43 -19.43
N ASN A 112 -15.86 8.59 -19.06
CA ASN A 112 -14.44 8.88 -19.01
C ASN A 112 -13.68 8.10 -20.10
N MET A 113 -12.34 8.11 -20.06
CA MET A 113 -11.49 7.45 -21.06
C MET A 113 -11.82 5.96 -21.24
N ASP A 114 -12.03 5.24 -20.14
CA ASP A 114 -12.23 3.79 -20.11
C ASP A 114 -13.12 3.34 -18.93
N SER A 115 -13.90 4.28 -18.39
CA SER A 115 -14.87 4.03 -17.34
C SER A 115 -16.10 4.91 -17.48
N ILE A 116 -17.16 4.53 -16.79
CA ILE A 116 -18.42 5.26 -16.67
C ILE A 116 -18.68 5.48 -15.19
N GLU A 117 -18.67 6.73 -14.75
CA GLU A 117 -19.08 7.12 -13.39
C GLU A 117 -20.57 7.24 -13.32
N VAL A 118 -21.17 6.56 -12.36
CA VAL A 118 -22.60 6.48 -12.18
C VAL A 118 -23.00 7.15 -10.86
N SER A 119 -24.09 7.93 -10.90
CA SER A 119 -24.75 8.47 -9.71
C SER A 119 -26.21 8.05 -9.73
N SER A 120 -26.64 7.33 -8.71
CA SER A 120 -28.02 6.82 -8.62
C SER A 120 -28.52 6.82 -7.18
N SER A 121 -29.85 6.74 -7.01
CA SER A 121 -30.39 6.40 -5.70
C SER A 121 -30.07 4.95 -5.34
N VAL A 122 -30.09 4.64 -4.03
CA VAL A 122 -29.97 3.28 -3.52
C VAL A 122 -31.02 2.36 -4.15
N GLU A 123 -32.27 2.82 -4.28
CA GLU A 123 -33.35 2.06 -4.90
C GLU A 123 -33.03 1.69 -6.37
N MET A 124 -32.59 2.66 -7.15
CA MET A 124 -32.22 2.41 -8.55
C MET A 124 -31.07 1.42 -8.67
N ALA A 125 -30.00 1.62 -7.88
CA ALA A 125 -28.88 0.71 -7.87
C ALA A 125 -29.27 -0.70 -7.40
N SER A 126 -30.12 -0.82 -6.36
CA SER A 126 -30.64 -2.11 -5.89
C SER A 126 -31.35 -2.88 -7.00
N ASN A 127 -32.18 -2.19 -7.76
CA ASN A 127 -32.98 -2.80 -8.82
C ASN A 127 -32.13 -3.28 -10.01
N VAL A 128 -31.12 -2.49 -10.44
CA VAL A 128 -30.33 -2.80 -11.63
C VAL A 128 -29.18 -3.76 -11.37
N LEU A 129 -28.73 -3.86 -10.11
CA LEU A 129 -27.62 -4.71 -9.69
C LEU A 129 -28.04 -5.93 -8.87
N ASP A 130 -29.34 -6.11 -8.61
CA ASP A 130 -29.84 -7.12 -7.66
C ASP A 130 -29.03 -7.11 -6.35
N ALA A 131 -28.91 -5.91 -5.79
CA ALA A 131 -28.02 -5.62 -4.68
C ALA A 131 -28.80 -5.09 -3.46
N GLU A 132 -28.53 -5.64 -2.28
CA GLU A 132 -29.09 -5.17 -1.01
C GLU A 132 -28.07 -4.30 -0.30
N PHE A 133 -28.32 -2.99 -0.20
CA PHE A 133 -27.41 -2.03 0.39
C PHE A 133 -27.58 -1.92 1.91
N ARG A 134 -26.45 -1.73 2.60
CA ARG A 134 -26.34 -1.45 4.03
C ARG A 134 -25.38 -0.29 4.27
N ILE A 135 -25.63 0.46 5.33
CA ILE A 135 -24.66 1.42 5.86
C ILE A 135 -23.63 0.62 6.65
N HIS A 136 -22.37 0.76 6.28
CA HIS A 136 -21.25 0.20 7.00
C HIS A 136 -20.47 1.31 7.69
N LYS A 137 -20.12 1.08 8.98
CA LYS A 137 -19.33 2.00 9.80
C LYS A 137 -17.99 1.37 10.14
N HIS A 138 -16.94 2.11 9.95
CA HIS A 138 -15.59 1.72 10.35
C HIS A 138 -15.25 2.26 11.74
N VAL A 139 -14.37 1.59 12.46
CA VAL A 139 -13.94 2.01 13.83
C VAL A 139 -13.32 3.40 13.87
N ASN A 140 -12.80 3.92 12.74
CA ASN A 140 -12.29 5.28 12.62
C ASN A 140 -13.37 6.34 12.31
N GLY A 141 -14.66 5.98 12.37
CA GLY A 141 -15.79 6.88 12.12
C GLY A 141 -16.23 7.01 10.67
N MET A 142 -15.55 6.37 9.72
CA MET A 142 -15.95 6.38 8.30
C MET A 142 -17.26 5.62 8.10
N GLU A 143 -18.17 6.17 7.27
CA GLU A 143 -19.42 5.53 6.89
C GLU A 143 -19.50 5.41 5.37
N VAL A 144 -19.92 4.25 4.88
CA VAL A 144 -20.16 4.01 3.45
C VAL A 144 -21.42 3.16 3.25
N ILE A 145 -22.10 3.35 2.12
CA ILE A 145 -23.22 2.52 1.69
C ILE A 145 -22.68 1.49 0.71
N ARG A 146 -22.79 0.22 1.06
CA ARG A 146 -22.29 -0.91 0.23
C ARG A 146 -23.25 -2.09 0.29
N SER A 147 -23.20 -2.92 -0.73
CA SER A 147 -23.86 -4.22 -0.77
C SER A 147 -22.86 -5.36 -0.51
N ASN A 148 -23.38 -6.49 -0.08
CA ASN A 148 -22.57 -7.71 0.02
C ASN A 148 -22.48 -8.47 -1.32
N GLN A 149 -23.33 -8.14 -2.28
CA GLN A 149 -23.31 -8.77 -3.60
C GLN A 149 -23.81 -7.81 -4.67
N MET A 150 -23.48 -8.10 -5.91
CA MET A 150 -24.08 -7.47 -7.08
C MET A 150 -24.15 -8.45 -8.23
N SER A 151 -25.15 -8.26 -9.07
CA SER A 151 -25.38 -9.03 -10.29
C SER A 151 -25.48 -8.10 -11.50
N LEU A 152 -25.17 -8.61 -12.68
CA LEU A 152 -25.25 -7.87 -13.93
C LEU A 152 -25.93 -8.71 -15.03
N PRO A 153 -26.54 -8.07 -16.03
CA PRO A 153 -26.95 -8.77 -17.23
C PRO A 153 -25.78 -9.48 -17.91
N PRO A 154 -25.89 -10.76 -18.30
CA PRO A 154 -24.76 -11.54 -18.85
C PRO A 154 -24.08 -10.92 -20.08
N HIS A 155 -24.82 -10.18 -20.92
CA HIS A 155 -24.26 -9.54 -22.10
C HIS A 155 -23.25 -8.43 -21.76
N LEU A 156 -23.36 -7.80 -20.58
CA LEU A 156 -22.42 -6.76 -20.11
C LEU A 156 -21.07 -7.35 -19.63
N HIS A 157 -21.01 -8.63 -19.25
CA HIS A 157 -19.79 -9.28 -18.81
C HIS A 157 -18.69 -9.30 -19.88
N SER A 158 -19.08 -9.21 -21.16
CA SER A 158 -18.13 -9.18 -22.25
C SER A 158 -17.33 -7.88 -22.33
N VAL A 159 -17.90 -6.77 -21.86
CA VAL A 159 -17.34 -5.40 -21.98
C VAL A 159 -16.91 -4.78 -20.64
N ILE A 160 -17.53 -5.19 -19.54
CA ILE A 160 -17.17 -4.70 -18.20
C ILE A 160 -15.96 -5.48 -17.68
N ASP A 161 -15.01 -4.74 -17.11
CA ASP A 161 -13.82 -5.31 -16.43
C ASP A 161 -14.07 -5.46 -14.95
N ILE A 162 -14.29 -4.35 -14.23
CA ILE A 162 -14.62 -4.32 -12.80
C ILE A 162 -15.63 -3.21 -12.51
N ILE A 163 -16.31 -3.31 -11.37
CA ILE A 163 -17.16 -2.23 -10.82
C ILE A 163 -16.65 -1.92 -9.41
N THR A 164 -16.46 -0.64 -9.13
CA THR A 164 -16.07 -0.14 -7.81
C THR A 164 -17.16 0.73 -7.19
N GLY A 165 -17.23 0.81 -5.86
CA GLY A 165 -18.23 1.60 -5.14
C GLY A 165 -19.50 0.82 -4.76
N ILE A 166 -19.58 -0.50 -5.01
CA ILE A 166 -20.75 -1.33 -4.69
C ILE A 166 -20.49 -2.34 -3.58
N THR A 167 -19.47 -3.19 -3.74
CA THR A 167 -19.17 -4.27 -2.77
C THR A 167 -17.87 -4.06 -2.02
N ASP A 168 -17.05 -3.11 -2.43
CA ASP A 168 -15.73 -2.82 -1.90
C ASP A 168 -15.81 -2.10 -0.53
N LEU A 169 -15.12 -2.66 0.47
CA LEU A 169 -14.90 -2.05 1.78
C LEU A 169 -13.41 -2.08 2.08
N PHE A 170 -12.74 -0.96 1.94
CA PHE A 170 -11.31 -0.83 2.21
C PHE A 170 -11.08 -0.37 3.65
N SER A 171 -10.18 -1.05 4.37
CA SER A 171 -9.66 -0.56 5.64
C SER A 171 -8.40 0.26 5.35
N ILE A 172 -8.60 1.53 5.09
CA ILE A 172 -7.50 2.44 4.78
C ILE A 172 -6.77 2.77 6.07
N LYS A 173 -5.46 2.56 6.08
CA LYS A 173 -4.59 2.96 7.18
C LYS A 173 -3.46 3.80 6.61
N PRO A 174 -3.21 4.98 7.15
CA PRO A 174 -2.00 5.72 6.86
C PRO A 174 -0.78 4.96 7.39
N ASN A 175 0.37 5.21 6.80
CA ASN A 175 1.63 4.60 7.20
C ASN A 175 2.45 5.53 8.11
N VAL A 176 1.76 6.37 8.90
CA VAL A 176 2.37 7.32 9.85
C VAL A 176 2.08 6.94 11.29
N PHE A 177 3.01 7.24 12.18
CA PHE A 177 2.87 7.17 13.64
C PHE A 177 3.22 8.51 14.26
N VAL A 178 2.29 9.00 15.04
CA VAL A 178 2.49 10.17 15.89
C VAL A 178 3.16 9.71 17.19
N ARG A 179 4.18 10.44 17.61
CA ARG A 179 4.78 10.26 18.92
C ARG A 179 3.83 10.94 19.92
N GLU A 180 3.04 10.17 20.65
CA GLU A 180 2.34 10.70 21.82
C GLU A 180 3.42 11.14 22.84
N SER A 181 3.31 12.34 23.37
CA SER A 181 4.05 12.74 24.57
C SER A 181 3.76 11.66 25.62
N GLU A 182 4.78 11.06 26.19
CA GLU A 182 4.60 10.20 27.36
C GLU A 182 4.03 11.12 28.44
N ASP A 183 2.71 11.06 28.66
CA ASP A 183 2.10 11.61 29.86
C ASP A 183 2.69 10.80 31.01
N GLU A 184 3.74 11.32 31.62
CA GLU A 184 4.10 10.93 32.97
C GLU A 184 2.91 11.34 33.86
N ASP A 185 2.16 10.34 34.34
CA ASP A 185 1.23 10.51 35.48
C ASP A 185 2.06 10.97 36.69
N GLY A 186 2.41 12.23 36.70
CA GLY A 186 3.13 12.91 37.76
C GLY A 186 2.26 14.03 38.31
N ASP A 187 1.62 13.76 39.44
CA ASP A 187 1.03 14.78 40.30
C ASP A 187 2.02 15.93 40.56
N GLY A 188 1.66 17.12 40.19
CA GLY A 188 1.95 18.34 40.94
C GLY A 188 3.17 19.15 40.53
N ASP A 189 2.85 20.33 40.28
CA ASP A 189 3.49 21.64 40.42
C ASP A 189 3.64 22.37 39.07
N ASP A 190 2.88 23.47 38.98
CA ASP A 190 2.91 24.50 37.97
C ASP A 190 4.30 25.20 37.90
N ASP A 191 5.27 24.57 37.27
CA ASP A 191 6.44 25.28 36.73
C ASP A 191 6.26 25.33 35.20
N GLU A 192 6.39 26.53 34.62
CA GLU A 192 6.42 26.80 33.19
C GLU A 192 7.57 25.99 32.54
N ASP A 193 7.36 24.69 32.30
CA ASP A 193 8.32 23.86 31.58
C ASP A 193 8.37 24.32 30.11
N GLN A 194 9.47 24.95 29.76
CA GLN A 194 9.87 25.09 28.37
C GLN A 194 9.97 23.67 27.80
N GLU A 195 9.07 23.36 26.88
CA GLU A 195 9.06 22.12 26.12
C GLU A 195 10.46 21.89 25.53
N VAL A 196 11.22 20.97 26.12
CA VAL A 196 12.57 20.62 25.66
C VAL A 196 12.39 19.83 24.36
N ILE A 197 12.46 20.52 23.22
CA ILE A 197 12.44 19.85 21.91
C ILE A 197 13.58 18.85 21.88
N ASP A 198 13.25 17.58 21.59
CA ASP A 198 14.23 16.50 21.40
C ASP A 198 15.33 16.98 20.41
N PRO A 199 16.59 17.04 20.82
CA PRO A 199 17.68 17.52 19.96
C PRO A 199 17.90 16.68 18.71
N THR A 200 17.30 15.47 18.64
CA THR A 200 17.38 14.57 17.47
C THR A 200 16.23 14.76 16.46
N VAL A 201 15.38 15.77 16.67
CA VAL A 201 14.28 16.07 15.75
C VAL A 201 14.80 16.44 14.36
N VAL A 202 14.19 15.83 13.36
CA VAL A 202 14.55 16.02 11.96
C VAL A 202 13.77 17.17 11.36
N THR A 203 14.49 18.17 10.84
CA THR A 203 13.92 19.36 10.22
C THR A 203 14.10 19.38 8.71
N PRO A 204 13.34 20.18 7.95
CA PRO A 204 13.54 20.35 6.51
C PRO A 204 14.96 20.79 6.14
N HIS A 205 15.57 21.66 6.95
CA HIS A 205 16.93 22.11 6.70
C HIS A 205 17.97 21.01 6.86
N LEU A 206 17.80 20.17 7.87
CA LEU A 206 18.67 19.01 8.09
C LEU A 206 18.55 18.00 6.92
N LEU A 207 17.33 17.70 6.47
CA LEU A 207 17.11 16.83 5.31
C LEU A 207 17.78 17.37 4.05
N ARG A 208 17.56 18.65 3.73
CA ARG A 208 18.20 19.26 2.55
C ARG A 208 19.72 19.22 2.63
N HIS A 209 20.28 19.50 3.82
CA HIS A 209 21.71 19.43 4.06
C HIS A 209 22.26 17.99 3.88
N TRP A 210 21.62 17.02 4.54
CA TRP A 210 22.08 15.62 4.51
C TRP A 210 22.05 15.00 3.12
N TYR A 211 20.96 15.25 2.38
CA TYR A 211 20.82 14.73 1.01
C TYR A 211 21.45 15.61 -0.08
N GLY A 212 22.13 16.68 0.30
CA GLY A 212 22.86 17.54 -0.63
C GLY A 212 21.99 18.40 -1.52
N ILE A 213 20.78 18.76 -1.10
CA ILE A 213 19.88 19.67 -1.81
C ILE A 213 20.29 21.11 -1.46
N PRO A 214 20.73 21.95 -2.43
CA PRO A 214 21.08 23.36 -2.14
C PRO A 214 19.92 24.11 -1.46
N ASN A 215 20.25 24.87 -0.41
CA ASN A 215 19.22 25.56 0.38
C ASN A 215 18.45 26.62 -0.42
N ASP A 216 19.06 27.23 -1.40
CA ASP A 216 18.48 28.24 -2.30
C ASP A 216 17.76 27.64 -3.51
N LEU A 217 17.89 26.32 -3.74
CA LEU A 217 17.24 25.67 -4.88
C LEU A 217 15.73 25.62 -4.69
N ALA A 218 15.01 26.18 -5.66
CA ALA A 218 13.56 26.15 -5.73
C ALA A 218 13.11 26.01 -7.19
N GLY A 219 11.97 25.34 -7.41
CA GLY A 219 11.35 25.26 -8.72
C GLY A 219 10.71 26.58 -9.13
N ASN A 220 10.72 26.87 -10.42
CA ASN A 220 10.15 28.10 -11.00
C ASN A 220 9.49 27.87 -12.36
N ASN A 221 9.49 26.65 -12.87
CA ASN A 221 8.87 26.34 -14.14
C ASN A 221 7.35 26.22 -14.00
N SER A 222 6.61 27.03 -14.74
CA SER A 222 5.15 27.07 -14.66
C SER A 222 4.46 25.79 -15.14
N LEU A 223 5.15 24.92 -15.87
CA LEU A 223 4.62 23.63 -16.30
C LEU A 223 4.80 22.53 -15.24
N ASN A 224 5.69 22.75 -14.29
CA ASN A 224 5.98 21.76 -13.24
C ASN A 224 4.90 21.74 -12.17
N SER A 225 4.63 20.55 -11.62
CA SER A 225 3.78 20.36 -10.46
C SER A 225 3.98 18.98 -9.85
N GLN A 226 3.60 18.84 -8.59
CA GLN A 226 3.65 17.62 -7.81
C GLN A 226 2.25 17.29 -7.27
N GLY A 227 1.96 16.04 -6.98
CA GLY A 227 0.64 15.55 -6.56
C GLY A 227 0.69 14.73 -5.30
N LEU A 228 -0.34 14.86 -4.48
CA LEU A 228 -0.58 14.10 -3.26
C LEU A 228 -1.98 13.52 -3.25
N PHE A 229 -2.10 12.28 -2.78
CA PHE A 229 -3.38 11.64 -2.52
C PHE A 229 -3.58 11.36 -1.05
N ALA A 230 -4.71 11.82 -0.53
CA ALA A 230 -5.22 11.49 0.78
C ALA A 230 -6.52 10.68 0.67
N PHE A 231 -6.75 9.77 1.58
CA PHE A 231 -7.92 8.89 1.59
C PHE A 231 -8.73 9.11 2.86
N ASN A 232 -9.85 9.84 2.73
CA ASN A 232 -10.67 10.27 3.85
C ASN A 232 -9.85 11.08 4.89
N ASP A 233 -8.98 11.92 4.39
CA ASP A 233 -8.04 12.73 5.15
C ASP A 233 -7.88 14.09 4.47
N TYR A 234 -7.46 15.13 5.22
CA TYR A 234 -7.27 16.48 4.68
C TYR A 234 -6.28 17.25 5.55
N TYR A 235 -5.44 18.05 4.94
CA TYR A 235 -4.43 18.85 5.64
C TYR A 235 -5.01 20.12 6.28
N SER A 236 -4.36 20.61 7.34
CA SER A 236 -4.63 21.90 7.97
C SER A 236 -3.83 23.02 7.31
N ALA A 237 -4.52 23.97 6.70
CA ALA A 237 -3.85 25.14 6.11
C ALA A 237 -3.12 25.99 7.17
N GLY A 238 -3.67 26.07 8.40
CA GLY A 238 -3.04 26.75 9.53
C GLY A 238 -1.75 26.06 9.98
N ALA A 239 -1.74 24.73 10.06
CA ALA A 239 -0.56 23.96 10.40
C ALA A 239 0.54 24.11 9.33
N LEU A 240 0.18 24.08 8.05
CA LEU A 240 1.10 24.32 6.96
C LEU A 240 1.72 25.74 7.00
N GLN A 241 0.91 26.77 7.31
CA GLN A 241 1.39 28.11 7.50
C GLN A 241 2.40 28.20 8.66
N LYS A 242 2.08 27.63 9.81
CA LYS A 242 3.00 27.60 10.98
C LYS A 242 4.30 26.87 10.66
N PHE A 243 4.25 25.74 9.95
CA PHE A 243 5.42 25.02 9.50
C PHE A 243 6.32 25.91 8.61
N THR A 244 5.75 26.60 7.63
CA THR A 244 6.52 27.45 6.72
C THR A 244 7.10 28.68 7.44
N GLU A 245 6.35 29.31 8.36
CA GLU A 245 6.82 30.40 9.19
C GLU A 245 7.99 29.95 10.09
N ASN A 246 7.86 28.82 10.79
CA ASN A 246 8.87 28.31 11.71
C ASN A 246 10.21 28.01 11.02
N PHE A 247 10.15 27.41 9.83
CA PHE A 247 11.36 27.05 9.08
C PHE A 247 11.78 28.11 8.05
N SER A 248 11.16 29.31 8.05
CA SER A 248 11.44 30.39 7.09
C SER A 248 11.38 29.89 5.63
N LEU A 249 10.38 29.06 5.32
CA LEU A 249 10.12 28.54 3.98
C LEU A 249 9.17 29.46 3.23
N PRO A 250 9.25 29.54 1.88
CA PRO A 250 8.23 30.21 1.10
C PRO A 250 6.88 29.49 1.24
N GLU A 251 5.80 30.28 1.28
CA GLU A 251 4.46 29.72 1.31
C GLU A 251 4.19 28.88 0.05
N PRO A 252 3.79 27.60 0.18
CA PRO A 252 3.56 26.73 -0.95
C PRO A 252 2.22 27.04 -1.63
N ILE A 253 2.15 26.83 -2.94
CA ILE A 253 0.90 26.87 -3.69
C ILE A 253 0.27 25.49 -3.65
N VAL A 254 -0.88 25.35 -2.99
CA VAL A 254 -1.64 24.08 -2.92
C VAL A 254 -2.98 24.25 -3.62
N TYR A 255 -3.20 23.43 -4.66
CA TYR A 255 -4.50 23.28 -5.32
C TYR A 255 -5.20 22.04 -4.77
N ALA A 256 -6.11 22.27 -3.84
CA ALA A 256 -6.82 21.18 -3.19
C ALA A 256 -8.10 20.81 -3.95
N SER A 257 -8.37 19.51 -4.06
CA SER A 257 -9.59 18.93 -4.62
C SER A 257 -10.14 17.84 -3.70
N GLY A 258 -11.42 17.52 -3.87
CA GLY A 258 -12.13 16.60 -2.99
C GLY A 258 -12.83 17.31 -1.83
N LYS A 259 -13.41 16.52 -0.92
CA LYS A 259 -14.16 17.07 0.21
C LYS A 259 -13.21 17.43 1.34
N ASN A 260 -13.18 18.70 1.70
CA ASN A 260 -12.52 19.12 2.94
C ASN A 260 -13.32 18.54 4.12
N CYS A 261 -12.79 17.54 4.77
CA CYS A 261 -13.39 16.90 5.94
C CYS A 261 -12.87 17.49 7.26
N PHE A 262 -11.87 18.40 7.21
CA PHE A 262 -11.36 19.10 8.37
C PHE A 262 -12.49 19.91 9.07
N PRO A 263 -12.62 19.91 10.39
CA PRO A 263 -11.76 19.27 11.39
C PRO A 263 -12.20 17.83 11.80
N TYR A 264 -13.04 17.16 11.03
CA TYR A 264 -13.67 15.88 11.41
C TYR A 264 -12.94 14.65 10.86
N CYS A 265 -11.85 14.83 10.14
CA CYS A 265 -10.98 13.75 9.69
C CYS A 265 -9.62 13.79 10.38
N ASN A 266 -8.83 12.73 10.21
CA ASN A 266 -7.46 12.71 10.65
C ASN A 266 -6.62 13.56 9.68
N GLU A 267 -5.90 14.56 10.18
CA GLU A 267 -5.04 15.44 9.40
C GLU A 267 -3.55 15.10 9.48
N ALA A 268 -3.14 14.27 10.42
CA ALA A 268 -1.73 14.05 10.72
C ALA A 268 -0.93 13.50 9.53
N GLU A 269 -1.51 12.59 8.74
CA GLU A 269 -0.88 12.07 7.53
C GLU A 269 -0.78 13.15 6.44
N SER A 270 -1.89 13.83 6.17
CA SER A 270 -1.93 14.86 5.13
C SER A 270 -1.09 16.08 5.47
N ASP A 271 -1.02 16.46 6.76
CA ASP A 271 -0.15 17.54 7.23
C ASP A 271 1.32 17.19 7.02
N LEU A 272 1.75 15.98 7.42
CA LEU A 272 3.10 15.48 7.17
C LEU A 272 3.46 15.53 5.69
N ASP A 273 2.59 14.97 4.84
CA ASP A 273 2.80 14.84 3.41
C ASP A 273 2.98 16.21 2.74
N VAL A 274 2.04 17.14 2.98
CA VAL A 274 2.05 18.47 2.35
C VAL A 274 3.24 19.29 2.84
N GLN A 275 3.55 19.26 4.14
CA GLN A 275 4.66 20.00 4.75
C GLN A 275 6.00 19.56 4.16
N TYR A 276 6.30 18.26 4.14
CA TYR A 276 7.59 17.78 3.67
C TYR A 276 7.72 17.75 2.14
N MET A 277 6.65 17.51 1.40
CA MET A 277 6.68 17.69 -0.06
C MET A 277 6.95 19.14 -0.44
N SER A 278 6.29 20.11 0.24
CA SER A 278 6.52 21.53 -0.02
C SER A 278 7.93 21.99 0.32
N ALA A 279 8.48 21.50 1.43
CA ALA A 279 9.81 21.87 1.91
C ALA A 279 10.93 21.32 1.03
N MET A 280 10.79 20.09 0.53
CA MET A 280 11.79 19.47 -0.36
C MET A 280 11.63 19.96 -1.79
N GLY A 281 10.41 20.14 -2.29
CA GLY A 281 10.07 20.61 -3.63
C GLY A 281 9.71 22.10 -3.68
N ARG A 282 10.46 22.96 -2.98
CA ARG A 282 10.20 24.40 -2.89
C ARG A 282 9.83 25.03 -4.22
N GLY A 283 8.78 25.85 -4.24
CA GLY A 283 8.34 26.60 -5.41
C GLY A 283 7.57 25.78 -6.46
N VAL A 284 7.51 24.46 -6.31
CA VAL A 284 6.71 23.61 -7.20
C VAL A 284 5.30 23.46 -6.62
N PRO A 285 4.24 23.83 -7.37
CA PRO A 285 2.87 23.73 -6.89
C PRO A 285 2.46 22.29 -6.57
N ILE A 286 1.63 22.11 -5.53
CA ILE A 286 1.08 20.84 -5.09
C ILE A 286 -0.39 20.71 -5.53
N PHE A 287 -0.74 19.64 -6.20
CA PHE A 287 -2.12 19.19 -6.39
C PHE A 287 -2.48 18.18 -5.32
N PHE A 288 -3.24 18.62 -4.32
CA PHE A 288 -3.73 17.77 -3.25
C PHE A 288 -5.11 17.22 -3.59
N SER A 289 -5.29 15.92 -3.53
CA SER A 289 -6.57 15.26 -3.81
C SER A 289 -6.99 14.40 -2.63
N SER A 290 -8.03 14.85 -1.92
CA SER A 290 -8.71 14.05 -0.90
C SER A 290 -9.77 13.17 -1.56
N LEU A 291 -9.62 11.86 -1.43
CA LEU A 291 -10.58 10.87 -1.93
C LEU A 291 -11.67 10.60 -0.90
N GLU A 292 -12.90 10.43 -1.40
CA GLU A 292 -14.06 10.13 -0.55
C GLU A 292 -13.96 8.74 0.11
N PRO A 293 -14.62 8.52 1.25
CA PRO A 293 -14.70 7.20 1.88
C PRO A 293 -15.10 6.11 0.88
N GLY A 294 -14.37 5.01 0.88
CA GLY A 294 -14.62 3.88 -0.01
C GLY A 294 -14.02 4.00 -1.41
N GLN A 295 -13.35 5.10 -1.76
CA GLN A 295 -12.49 5.19 -2.93
C GLN A 295 -11.08 4.69 -2.59
N TRP A 296 -10.38 4.09 -3.57
CA TRP A 296 -9.07 3.51 -3.34
C TRP A 296 -8.11 3.74 -4.53
N MET A 297 -6.97 3.06 -4.56
CA MET A 297 -5.83 3.29 -5.46
C MET A 297 -6.18 3.43 -6.94
N LEU A 298 -7.11 2.64 -7.46
CA LEU A 298 -7.54 2.75 -8.86
C LEU A 298 -8.14 4.13 -9.13
N THR A 299 -9.04 4.57 -8.26
CA THR A 299 -9.67 5.91 -8.36
C THR A 299 -8.63 7.02 -8.23
N ALA A 300 -7.65 6.88 -7.31
CA ALA A 300 -6.56 7.84 -7.17
C ALA A 300 -5.78 8.00 -8.49
N ALA A 301 -5.32 6.89 -9.05
CA ALA A 301 -4.57 6.91 -10.31
C ALA A 301 -5.40 7.45 -11.49
N GLU A 302 -6.69 7.13 -11.56
CA GLU A 302 -7.58 7.65 -12.62
C GLU A 302 -7.89 9.14 -12.45
N ASN A 303 -7.95 9.66 -11.21
CA ASN A 303 -8.18 11.09 -10.98
C ASN A 303 -7.02 11.95 -11.52
N VAL A 304 -5.77 11.46 -11.47
CA VAL A 304 -4.65 12.14 -12.14
C VAL A 304 -4.90 12.29 -13.64
N LEU A 305 -5.43 11.23 -14.27
CA LEU A 305 -5.69 11.22 -15.73
C LEU A 305 -6.86 12.12 -16.16
N LYS A 306 -7.76 12.47 -15.23
CA LYS A 306 -8.92 13.35 -15.45
C LYS A 306 -8.60 14.82 -15.23
N GLY A 307 -7.51 15.11 -14.53
CA GLY A 307 -7.10 16.49 -14.21
C GLY A 307 -6.78 17.31 -15.46
N GLU A 308 -7.10 18.61 -15.42
CA GLU A 308 -6.74 19.55 -16.48
C GLU A 308 -5.22 19.69 -16.64
N ARG A 309 -4.48 19.40 -15.57
CA ARG A 309 -3.02 19.48 -15.52
C ARG A 309 -2.47 18.25 -14.81
N LEU A 310 -1.49 17.60 -15.43
CA LEU A 310 -0.80 16.44 -14.87
C LEU A 310 0.26 16.89 -13.86
N PRO A 311 0.25 16.38 -12.60
CA PRO A 311 1.43 16.44 -11.76
C PRO A 311 2.49 15.49 -12.29
N TYR A 312 3.74 15.98 -12.45
CA TYR A 312 4.80 15.15 -13.01
C TYR A 312 5.47 14.23 -11.99
N VAL A 313 5.23 14.47 -10.71
CA VAL A 313 5.61 13.59 -9.60
C VAL A 313 4.41 13.45 -8.68
N VAL A 314 4.07 12.23 -8.32
CA VAL A 314 2.95 11.90 -7.43
C VAL A 314 3.47 11.09 -6.25
N SER A 315 3.07 11.47 -5.02
CA SER A 315 3.32 10.69 -3.81
C SER A 315 2.04 10.04 -3.31
N ILE A 316 2.17 8.80 -2.86
CA ILE A 316 1.11 8.00 -2.24
C ILE A 316 1.65 7.41 -0.95
N SER A 317 1.14 7.89 0.18
CA SER A 317 1.56 7.46 1.53
C SER A 317 0.70 6.35 2.11
N TYR A 318 -0.06 5.66 1.27
CA TYR A 318 -1.04 4.65 1.67
C TYR A 318 -0.80 3.34 0.95
N GLY A 319 -1.05 2.24 1.65
CA GLY A 319 -0.96 0.91 1.07
C GLY A 319 -1.73 -0.13 1.89
N TYR A 320 -1.99 -1.27 1.28
CA TYR A 320 -2.58 -2.41 1.94
C TYR A 320 -2.09 -3.72 1.33
N SER A 321 -2.29 -4.85 2.03
CA SER A 321 -1.83 -6.15 1.53
C SER A 321 -2.22 -6.40 0.08
N GLU A 322 -1.27 -6.83 -0.74
CA GLU A 322 -1.47 -7.20 -2.15
C GLU A 322 -2.64 -8.19 -2.32
N LEU A 323 -2.81 -9.11 -1.38
CA LEU A 323 -3.84 -10.14 -1.44
C LEU A 323 -5.22 -9.69 -0.95
N SER A 324 -5.30 -8.49 -0.40
CA SER A 324 -6.53 -7.96 0.22
C SER A 324 -7.08 -6.74 -0.49
N GLN A 325 -6.66 -6.49 -1.73
CA GLN A 325 -7.03 -5.29 -2.46
C GLN A 325 -8.50 -5.24 -2.87
N CYS A 326 -9.16 -6.37 -2.96
CA CYS A 326 -10.59 -6.37 -3.22
C CYS A 326 -11.45 -6.65 -1.98
N LEU A 327 -10.86 -7.27 -0.95
CA LEU A 327 -11.52 -7.50 0.34
C LEU A 327 -10.50 -7.70 1.46
N PRO A 328 -10.51 -6.83 2.46
CA PRO A 328 -9.54 -6.91 3.55
C PRO A 328 -9.66 -8.12 4.48
N ALA A 329 -10.74 -8.88 4.47
CA ALA A 329 -10.97 -9.89 5.52
C ALA A 329 -11.46 -11.27 5.09
N SER A 330 -12.00 -11.43 3.90
CA SER A 330 -12.52 -12.73 3.48
C SER A 330 -12.15 -13.01 2.03
N GLY A 331 -11.35 -13.93 1.71
CA GLY A 331 -10.84 -14.32 0.40
C GLY A 331 -11.81 -14.46 -0.79
N GLU A 332 -12.85 -13.65 -0.91
CA GLU A 332 -14.01 -13.96 -1.74
C GLU A 332 -14.47 -12.88 -2.72
N CYS A 333 -13.56 -12.30 -3.44
CA CYS A 333 -13.92 -11.70 -4.73
C CYS A 333 -13.99 -12.77 -5.84
N GLN A 334 -14.15 -14.04 -5.50
CA GLN A 334 -13.91 -15.16 -6.40
C GLN A 334 -15.06 -15.50 -7.37
N ALA A 335 -16.26 -15.03 -7.12
CA ALA A 335 -17.43 -15.53 -7.85
C ALA A 335 -17.39 -15.29 -9.37
N LEU A 336 -16.63 -14.28 -9.87
CA LEU A 336 -16.53 -14.00 -11.30
C LEU A 336 -15.15 -13.50 -11.77
N GLY A 337 -14.08 -13.97 -11.15
CA GLY A 337 -12.73 -13.55 -11.53
C GLY A 337 -12.44 -12.08 -11.15
N TYR A 338 -13.19 -11.54 -10.19
CA TYR A 338 -12.93 -10.27 -9.56
C TYR A 338 -12.29 -10.53 -8.20
N ASP A 339 -11.00 -10.69 -8.20
CA ASP A 339 -10.17 -10.94 -7.03
C ASP A 339 -9.18 -9.79 -6.81
N SER A 340 -8.45 -9.85 -5.72
CA SER A 340 -7.40 -8.87 -5.42
C SER A 340 -6.41 -8.74 -6.57
N LYS A 341 -6.07 -9.85 -7.23
CA LYS A 341 -5.17 -9.84 -8.39
C LYS A 341 -5.74 -9.00 -9.53
N LYS A 342 -7.01 -9.16 -9.85
CA LYS A 342 -7.65 -8.40 -10.93
C LYS A 342 -7.70 -6.89 -10.62
N TYR A 343 -7.96 -6.52 -9.37
CA TYR A 343 -7.87 -5.13 -8.94
C TYR A 343 -6.44 -4.59 -9.06
N VAL A 344 -5.45 -5.35 -8.62
CA VAL A 344 -4.02 -5.02 -8.75
C VAL A 344 -3.63 -4.86 -10.23
N ASP A 345 -4.01 -5.79 -11.08
CA ASP A 345 -3.72 -5.75 -12.51
C ASP A 345 -4.32 -4.49 -13.15
N ARG A 346 -5.58 -4.16 -12.84
CA ARG A 346 -6.25 -2.96 -13.36
C ARG A 346 -5.59 -1.67 -12.88
N THR A 347 -5.21 -1.60 -11.60
CA THR A 347 -4.50 -0.45 -11.03
C THR A 347 -3.10 -0.31 -11.64
N ASN A 348 -2.40 -1.41 -11.87
CA ASN A 348 -1.11 -1.42 -12.56
C ASN A 348 -1.20 -0.85 -13.98
N VAL A 349 -2.29 -1.12 -14.70
CA VAL A 349 -2.54 -0.49 -16.01
C VAL A 349 -2.71 1.02 -15.85
N ALA A 350 -3.37 1.50 -14.79
CA ALA A 350 -3.47 2.94 -14.53
C ALA A 350 -2.10 3.56 -14.25
N PHE A 351 -1.22 2.90 -13.51
CA PHE A 351 0.17 3.36 -13.32
C PHE A 351 0.98 3.36 -14.62
N GLN A 352 0.81 2.37 -15.49
CA GLN A 352 1.42 2.38 -16.83
C GLN A 352 0.97 3.59 -17.66
N LYS A 353 -0.32 3.94 -17.61
CA LYS A 353 -0.86 5.14 -18.28
C LYS A 353 -0.18 6.41 -17.77
N LEU A 354 -0.01 6.55 -16.45
CA LEU A 354 0.71 7.68 -15.87
C LEU A 354 2.17 7.73 -16.34
N GLY A 355 2.85 6.60 -16.33
CA GLY A 355 4.25 6.52 -16.75
C GLY A 355 4.47 6.85 -18.23
N VAL A 356 3.58 6.45 -19.14
CA VAL A 356 3.69 6.84 -20.56
C VAL A 356 3.37 8.30 -20.81
N LEU A 357 2.75 8.99 -19.87
CA LEU A 357 2.53 10.44 -19.87
C LEU A 357 3.68 11.22 -19.20
N GLY A 358 4.70 10.54 -18.70
CA GLY A 358 5.86 11.16 -18.07
C GLY A 358 5.69 11.48 -16.57
N VAL A 359 4.76 10.82 -15.90
CA VAL A 359 4.53 10.97 -14.47
C VAL A 359 5.35 9.94 -13.69
N SER A 360 6.03 10.39 -12.64
CA SER A 360 6.68 9.56 -11.63
C SER A 360 5.72 9.31 -10.48
N VAL A 361 5.45 8.04 -10.13
CA VAL A 361 4.62 7.67 -8.98
C VAL A 361 5.51 7.07 -7.91
N LEU A 362 5.62 7.75 -6.76
CA LEU A 362 6.34 7.31 -5.58
C LEU A 362 5.35 6.79 -4.54
N VAL A 363 5.65 5.67 -3.92
CA VAL A 363 4.76 5.02 -2.97
C VAL A 363 5.53 4.62 -1.74
N ALA A 364 5.05 5.01 -0.57
CA ALA A 364 5.57 4.54 0.70
C ALA A 364 5.48 3.01 0.80
N ASP A 365 6.56 2.35 1.23
CA ASP A 365 6.67 0.88 1.25
C ASP A 365 5.80 0.20 2.32
N GLY A 366 5.18 1.00 3.16
CA GLY A 366 4.36 0.55 4.27
C GLY A 366 5.19 0.32 5.52
N ALA A 367 4.94 1.12 6.53
CA ALA A 367 5.48 0.89 7.85
C ALA A 367 4.83 -0.33 8.50
N VAL A 368 5.62 -1.16 9.13
CA VAL A 368 5.11 -2.29 9.89
C VAL A 368 4.66 -1.83 11.26
N SER A 369 3.47 -1.31 11.30
CA SER A 369 2.86 -0.94 12.56
C SER A 369 2.09 -2.08 13.20
N GLY A 370 2.20 -2.13 14.43
CA GLY A 370 1.74 -2.93 15.50
C GLY A 370 0.44 -3.70 15.52
N ASN A 371 -0.36 -3.75 14.53
CA ASN A 371 -1.64 -4.46 14.56
C ASN A 371 -1.62 -5.83 13.89
N CYS A 372 -0.48 -6.50 13.92
CA CYS A 372 -0.45 -7.90 13.53
C CYS A 372 -1.23 -8.74 14.54
N PRO A 373 -2.16 -9.60 14.11
CA PRO A 373 -2.75 -10.58 15.00
C PRO A 373 -1.65 -11.37 15.72
N ALA A 374 -1.86 -11.67 16.99
CA ALA A 374 -0.90 -12.41 17.82
C ALA A 374 -0.34 -13.68 17.14
N ASP A 375 -1.08 -14.21 16.19
CA ASP A 375 -0.81 -15.45 15.47
C ASP A 375 0.10 -15.29 14.25
N SER A 376 0.32 -14.05 13.77
CA SER A 376 1.16 -13.77 12.58
C SER A 376 2.62 -13.42 12.92
N LYS A 377 3.03 -13.66 14.13
CA LYS A 377 4.35 -13.28 14.69
C LYS A 377 5.58 -13.82 14.00
N ARG A 378 5.43 -14.79 13.09
CA ARG A 378 6.58 -15.50 12.50
C ARG A 378 7.30 -14.79 11.39
N PHE A 379 6.52 -14.09 10.57
CA PHE A 379 6.96 -13.56 9.31
C PHE A 379 6.47 -12.14 9.10
N CYS A 380 6.53 -11.38 10.12
CA CYS A 380 6.49 -9.95 10.01
C CYS A 380 7.94 -9.46 10.03
N PRO A 381 8.19 -8.33 9.61
CA PRO A 381 7.36 -7.33 9.04
C PRO A 381 7.77 -7.04 7.61
N THR A 382 7.09 -7.50 6.65
CA THR A 382 7.33 -7.11 5.26
C THR A 382 6.33 -6.08 4.75
N GLY A 383 5.81 -5.26 5.66
CA GLY A 383 4.85 -4.22 5.34
C GLY A 383 3.42 -4.57 5.77
N ASN A 384 3.07 -5.85 5.87
CA ASN A 384 1.79 -6.26 6.40
C ASN A 384 1.84 -7.61 7.11
N CYS A 385 0.98 -7.76 8.10
CA CYS A 385 0.76 -9.03 8.73
C CYS A 385 0.02 -9.95 7.80
N ARG A 386 0.24 -11.20 7.97
CA ARG A 386 -0.32 -12.22 7.13
C ARG A 386 -1.84 -12.20 7.12
N VAL A 387 -2.43 -12.28 5.95
CA VAL A 387 -3.87 -12.23 5.73
C VAL A 387 -4.50 -13.63 5.72
N ASN A 388 -3.81 -14.67 5.24
CA ASN A 388 -4.36 -16.01 5.10
C ASN A 388 -3.65 -17.01 6.02
N GLN A 389 -4.29 -17.33 7.13
CA GLN A 389 -3.91 -18.43 7.99
C GLN A 389 -4.92 -19.56 7.85
N THR A 390 -4.44 -20.76 7.57
CA THR A 390 -5.29 -21.96 7.69
C THR A 390 -5.39 -22.32 9.17
N VAL A 391 -6.59 -22.28 9.71
CA VAL A 391 -6.87 -22.76 11.05
C VAL A 391 -7.02 -24.25 10.98
N CYS A 392 -6.12 -24.98 11.62
CA CYS A 392 -6.20 -26.43 11.72
C CYS A 392 -6.87 -26.83 13.03
N PRO A 393 -7.54 -28.00 13.08
CA PRO A 393 -8.07 -28.53 14.32
C PRO A 393 -7.00 -28.68 15.40
N ALA A 394 -7.41 -28.63 16.64
CA ALA A 394 -6.51 -28.62 17.78
C ALA A 394 -5.55 -29.86 17.78
N VAL A 395 -4.29 -29.54 18.07
CA VAL A 395 -3.36 -30.63 18.43
C VAL A 395 -3.74 -31.14 19.81
N THR A 396 -4.11 -32.40 19.90
CA THR A 396 -4.41 -33.02 21.18
C THR A 396 -3.12 -33.55 21.80
N VAL A 397 -2.79 -33.05 22.98
CA VAL A 397 -1.63 -33.50 23.74
C VAL A 397 -2.15 -34.27 24.96
N THR A 398 -1.80 -35.51 25.07
CA THR A 398 -2.21 -36.39 26.19
C THR A 398 -0.99 -37.03 26.83
N ARG A 399 -1.08 -37.23 28.13
CA ARG A 399 -0.11 -38.02 28.85
C ARG A 399 -0.50 -39.51 28.73
N VAL A 400 0.43 -40.38 28.33
CA VAL A 400 0.15 -41.77 27.96
C VAL A 400 -0.57 -42.55 29.06
N ASN A 401 -0.30 -42.23 30.32
CA ASN A 401 -0.83 -42.95 31.47
C ASN A 401 -1.97 -42.22 32.20
N LEU A 402 -2.57 -41.19 31.59
CA LEU A 402 -3.69 -40.46 32.17
C LEU A 402 -4.96 -40.65 31.33
N THR A 403 -6.06 -40.87 32.02
CA THR A 403 -7.39 -40.99 31.41
C THR A 403 -8.01 -39.61 31.09
N SER A 404 -7.35 -38.53 31.49
CA SER A 404 -7.79 -37.15 31.27
C SER A 404 -6.75 -36.36 30.53
N PRO A 405 -7.15 -35.36 29.72
CA PRO A 405 -6.22 -34.44 29.06
C PRO A 405 -5.30 -33.76 30.08
N CYS A 406 -4.02 -33.65 29.74
CA CYS A 406 -3.06 -32.98 30.64
C CYS A 406 -3.29 -31.48 30.68
N HIS A 407 -3.19 -30.91 31.87
CA HIS A 407 -3.15 -29.47 32.06
C HIS A 407 -1.77 -28.94 31.65
N LEU A 408 -1.76 -28.10 30.62
CA LEU A 408 -0.56 -27.38 30.20
C LEU A 408 -0.57 -25.97 30.81
N PRO A 409 0.57 -25.41 31.20
CA PRO A 409 0.60 -24.07 31.75
C PRO A 409 0.12 -23.02 30.75
N MET A 410 -0.57 -22.02 31.26
CA MET A 410 -0.98 -20.88 30.45
C MET A 410 0.24 -20.15 29.88
N GLY A 411 0.17 -19.71 28.64
CA GLY A 411 1.13 -18.79 28.05
C GLY A 411 2.12 -19.36 27.07
N LEU A 412 2.15 -20.68 26.83
CA LEU A 412 2.99 -21.22 25.76
C LEU A 412 2.39 -20.88 24.40
N ARG A 413 2.95 -19.89 23.74
CA ARG A 413 2.67 -19.57 22.33
C ARG A 413 3.95 -19.64 21.58
N THR A 414 4.03 -20.51 20.61
CA THR A 414 5.22 -20.59 19.77
C THR A 414 4.85 -20.57 18.31
N ALA A 415 5.66 -19.88 17.56
CA ALA A 415 5.51 -19.73 16.12
C ALA A 415 6.51 -20.57 15.33
N SER A 416 7.51 -21.15 15.99
CA SER A 416 8.55 -21.92 15.34
C SER A 416 9.10 -23.01 16.26
N CYS A 417 9.83 -23.98 15.70
CA CYS A 417 10.53 -25.01 16.45
C CYS A 417 11.44 -24.43 17.54
N ASP A 418 12.17 -23.35 17.23
CA ASP A 418 13.13 -22.78 18.16
C ASP A 418 12.48 -22.12 19.38
N ALA A 419 11.27 -21.58 19.23
CA ALA A 419 10.55 -21.00 20.36
C ALA A 419 10.12 -22.08 21.38
N ILE A 420 9.82 -23.30 20.92
CA ILE A 420 9.59 -24.45 21.80
C ILE A 420 10.89 -24.89 22.48
N TYR A 421 12.02 -24.87 21.78
CA TYR A 421 13.32 -25.23 22.35
C TYR A 421 13.77 -24.36 23.53
N ASN A 422 13.37 -23.10 23.51
CA ASN A 422 13.77 -22.15 24.56
C ASN A 422 12.85 -22.13 25.79
N TYR A 423 11.78 -22.93 25.80
CA TYR A 423 10.86 -22.99 26.92
C TYR A 423 11.37 -23.96 27.99
N THR A 424 11.93 -23.43 29.07
CA THR A 424 12.68 -24.20 30.07
C THR A 424 11.88 -24.70 31.27
N SER A 425 10.64 -24.26 31.46
CA SER A 425 9.89 -24.51 32.70
C SER A 425 9.09 -25.81 32.73
N MET A 426 9.13 -26.63 31.67
CA MET A 426 8.31 -27.88 31.57
C MET A 426 9.06 -28.99 30.85
N ASN A 427 10.04 -29.54 31.49
CA ASN A 427 10.97 -30.48 30.86
C ASN A 427 10.33 -31.63 30.08
N PRO A 428 9.40 -32.45 30.61
CA PRO A 428 8.83 -33.57 29.87
C PRO A 428 7.97 -33.10 28.68
N PHE A 429 7.27 -31.97 28.81
CA PHE A 429 6.45 -31.43 27.76
C PHE A 429 7.31 -30.83 26.64
N ASN A 430 8.38 -30.10 27.01
CA ASN A 430 9.29 -29.51 26.05
C ASN A 430 9.96 -30.57 25.16
N ASP A 431 10.45 -31.65 25.76
CA ASP A 431 11.08 -32.72 25.02
C ASP A 431 10.10 -33.39 24.05
N ALA A 432 8.86 -33.61 24.48
CA ALA A 432 7.83 -34.21 23.67
C ALA A 432 7.39 -33.24 22.53
N ALA A 433 7.22 -31.93 22.84
CA ALA A 433 6.87 -30.92 21.85
C ALA A 433 8.01 -30.71 20.84
N LYS A 434 9.26 -30.72 21.31
CA LYS A 434 10.45 -30.68 20.45
C LYS A 434 10.48 -31.85 19.48
N HIS A 435 10.31 -33.07 19.99
CA HIS A 435 10.27 -34.27 19.15
C HIS A 435 9.12 -34.23 18.12
N PHE A 436 7.93 -33.79 18.53
CA PHE A 436 6.80 -33.60 17.63
C PHE A 436 7.12 -32.58 16.52
N VAL A 437 7.69 -31.45 16.85
CA VAL A 437 8.05 -30.40 15.89
C VAL A 437 9.19 -30.85 14.98
N GLU A 438 10.20 -31.56 15.50
CA GLU A 438 11.29 -32.11 14.67
C GLU A 438 10.76 -33.10 13.65
N LYS A 439 9.85 -33.98 14.05
CA LYS A 439 9.24 -34.96 13.16
C LYS A 439 8.35 -34.34 12.10
N ASN A 440 7.71 -33.22 12.41
CA ASN A 440 6.73 -32.55 11.55
C ASN A 440 7.22 -31.18 11.03
N ALA A 441 8.52 -30.92 11.09
CA ALA A 441 9.15 -29.60 10.87
C ALA A 441 9.09 -29.04 9.44
N LYS A 442 8.27 -29.61 8.56
CA LYS A 442 8.08 -29.11 7.19
C LYS A 442 7.22 -27.83 7.12
N CYS A 443 6.48 -27.55 8.16
CA CYS A 443 5.63 -26.37 8.29
C CYS A 443 5.87 -25.68 9.62
N ASP A 444 5.67 -24.40 9.65
CA ASP A 444 5.68 -23.66 10.89
C ASP A 444 4.35 -23.83 11.61
N VAL A 445 4.39 -24.17 12.88
CA VAL A 445 3.23 -24.49 13.71
C VAL A 445 3.17 -23.53 14.88
N ILE A 446 1.99 -22.99 15.16
CA ILE A 446 1.72 -22.22 16.36
C ILE A 446 0.89 -23.07 17.30
N PHE A 447 1.37 -23.25 18.53
CA PHE A 447 0.61 -23.86 19.60
C PHE A 447 0.00 -22.77 20.47
N ASP A 448 -1.31 -22.80 20.65
CA ASP A 448 -1.99 -21.98 21.66
C ASP A 448 -2.32 -22.86 22.88
N VAL A 449 -1.58 -22.67 23.95
CA VAL A 449 -1.70 -23.44 25.19
C VAL A 449 -2.34 -22.57 26.24
N ARG A 450 -3.59 -22.16 26.08
CA ARG A 450 -4.27 -21.33 27.08
C ARG A 450 -5.03 -22.12 28.13
N TYR A 451 -5.38 -23.36 27.82
CA TYR A 451 -6.24 -24.19 28.66
C TYR A 451 -5.81 -25.65 28.64
N THR A 452 -6.45 -26.47 29.44
CA THR A 452 -6.20 -27.90 29.64
C THR A 452 -6.22 -28.79 28.41
N VAL A 453 -6.69 -28.27 27.31
CA VAL A 453 -6.63 -28.88 25.98
C VAL A 453 -6.08 -27.82 25.05
N LEU A 454 -5.13 -28.19 24.22
CA LEU A 454 -4.68 -27.32 23.13
C LEU A 454 -5.82 -27.14 22.15
N PRO A 455 -6.49 -26.01 22.13
CA PRO A 455 -7.73 -25.89 21.38
C PRO A 455 -7.50 -25.84 19.88
N SER A 456 -6.41 -25.23 19.43
CA SER A 456 -6.11 -25.13 18.01
C SER A 456 -4.69 -24.67 17.76
N PHE A 457 -4.20 -24.90 16.58
CA PHE A 457 -2.98 -24.30 16.09
C PHE A 457 -3.21 -23.69 14.72
N PHE A 458 -2.43 -22.69 14.39
CA PHE A 458 -2.51 -21.98 13.13
C PHE A 458 -1.34 -22.39 12.26
N ALA A 459 -1.65 -22.86 11.06
CA ALA A 459 -0.66 -23.12 10.03
C ALA A 459 -0.75 -22.05 8.95
N SER A 460 0.37 -21.59 8.54
CA SER A 460 0.44 -20.57 7.52
C SER A 460 0.99 -21.11 6.24
N ASN A 461 0.29 -20.86 5.12
CA ASN A 461 0.63 -21.38 3.81
C ASN A 461 0.83 -22.91 3.80
N CYS A 462 0.13 -23.61 4.69
CA CYS A 462 0.11 -25.04 4.81
C CYS A 462 -1.33 -25.53 4.76
N SER A 463 -1.55 -26.68 4.15
CA SER A 463 -2.82 -27.41 4.25
C SER A 463 -2.81 -28.32 5.46
N CYS A 464 -3.95 -28.46 6.14
CA CYS A 464 -4.11 -29.44 7.20
C CYS A 464 -4.26 -30.86 6.61
N LYS A 465 -3.54 -31.79 7.17
CA LYS A 465 -3.64 -33.19 6.85
C LYS A 465 -3.46 -33.97 8.14
N ASP A 466 -4.21 -35.04 8.32
CA ASP A 466 -4.03 -35.98 9.45
C ASP A 466 -2.58 -36.44 9.52
N ILE A 467 -2.01 -36.36 10.69
CA ILE A 467 -0.67 -36.86 10.99
C ILE A 467 -0.75 -38.11 11.87
N GLU A 468 0.27 -38.93 11.75
CA GLU A 468 0.42 -40.07 12.65
C GLU A 468 0.57 -39.59 14.10
N THR A 469 0.00 -40.33 15.02
CA THR A 469 0.20 -40.11 16.44
C THR A 469 1.68 -40.27 16.79
N THR A 470 2.25 -39.24 17.40
CA THR A 470 3.65 -39.24 17.83
C THR A 470 3.69 -39.35 19.35
N THR A 471 4.40 -40.34 19.89
CA THR A 471 4.60 -40.52 21.31
C THR A 471 6.06 -40.27 21.67
N HIS A 472 6.31 -39.45 22.69
CA HIS A 472 7.63 -39.25 23.27
C HIS A 472 7.54 -39.21 24.80
N GLY A 473 8.18 -40.20 25.44
CA GLY A 473 8.02 -40.43 26.87
C GLY A 473 6.57 -40.77 27.24
N GLU A 474 6.00 -40.00 28.17
CA GLU A 474 4.61 -40.14 28.59
C GLU A 474 3.61 -39.26 27.82
N TRP A 475 4.08 -38.57 26.78
CA TRP A 475 3.27 -37.62 26.00
C TRP A 475 2.96 -38.16 24.63
N THR A 476 1.72 -38.05 24.22
CA THR A 476 1.26 -38.40 22.87
C THR A 476 0.68 -37.16 22.20
N PHE A 477 1.18 -36.89 21.00
CA PHE A 477 0.72 -35.80 20.14
C PHE A 477 -0.08 -36.40 18.99
N LYS A 478 -1.31 -35.91 18.83
CA LYS A 478 -2.17 -36.22 17.70
C LYS A 478 -2.65 -34.87 17.14
N GLY A 479 -2.41 -34.64 15.87
CA GLY A 479 -2.77 -33.40 15.20
C GLY A 479 -2.82 -33.59 13.69
N TYR A 480 -2.38 -32.59 12.97
CA TYR A 480 -2.43 -32.54 11.52
C TYR A 480 -1.06 -32.20 10.93
N GLU A 481 -0.69 -32.92 9.88
CA GLU A 481 0.48 -32.57 9.08
C GLU A 481 0.17 -31.33 8.26
N PHE A 482 1.11 -30.39 8.25
CA PHE A 482 1.03 -29.19 7.42
C PHE A 482 1.80 -29.40 6.14
N LYS A 483 1.11 -29.27 5.02
CA LYS A 483 1.77 -29.11 3.73
C LYS A 483 1.93 -27.64 3.46
N ARG A 484 3.16 -27.19 3.23
CA ARG A 484 3.40 -25.86 2.70
C ARG A 484 2.72 -25.72 1.36
N SER A 485 1.93 -24.67 1.18
CA SER A 485 1.61 -24.19 -0.14
C SER A 485 2.90 -23.68 -0.79
N ASN A 486 3.06 -23.89 -2.09
CA ASN A 486 4.16 -23.29 -2.84
C ASN A 486 4.02 -21.78 -2.76
N GLY A 487 4.84 -21.11 -1.98
CA GLY A 487 4.81 -19.68 -1.90
C GLY A 487 5.37 -19.12 -0.62
N ASP A 488 5.54 -17.87 -0.68
CA ASP A 488 6.00 -17.01 0.38
C ASP A 488 4.93 -16.89 1.46
N ILE A 489 5.36 -16.54 2.63
CA ILE A 489 4.49 -16.32 3.78
C ILE A 489 4.53 -14.87 4.25
N PHE A 490 5.36 -14.05 3.64
CA PHE A 490 5.36 -12.62 3.84
C PHE A 490 4.19 -11.96 3.11
N GLY A 491 3.66 -10.88 3.68
CA GLY A 491 2.55 -10.11 3.15
C GLY A 491 3.02 -8.80 2.52
N PRO A 492 3.30 -8.76 1.22
CA PRO A 492 3.71 -7.53 0.54
C PRO A 492 2.58 -6.51 0.52
N VAL A 493 2.96 -5.22 0.43
CA VAL A 493 2.05 -4.08 0.40
C VAL A 493 1.90 -3.57 -1.01
N PHE A 494 0.65 -3.48 -1.49
CA PHE A 494 0.30 -2.80 -2.72
C PHE A 494 -0.20 -1.37 -2.41
N PRO A 495 0.21 -0.35 -3.16
CA PRO A 495 0.89 -0.43 -4.46
C PRO A 495 2.43 -0.40 -4.42
N ALA A 496 3.08 -0.43 -3.25
CA ALA A 496 4.54 -0.36 -3.15
C ALA A 496 5.27 -1.52 -3.87
N ASP A 497 4.67 -2.71 -3.90
CA ASP A 497 5.22 -3.87 -4.61
C ASP A 497 4.88 -3.90 -6.12
N SER A 498 4.20 -2.88 -6.65
CA SER A 498 3.95 -2.75 -8.09
C SER A 498 5.25 -2.53 -8.87
N PRO A 499 5.45 -3.21 -10.02
CA PRO A 499 6.61 -2.97 -10.89
C PRO A 499 6.55 -1.66 -11.67
N TYR A 500 5.47 -0.89 -11.56
CA TYR A 500 5.18 0.33 -12.32
C TYR A 500 5.21 1.60 -11.46
N VAL A 501 5.59 1.48 -10.19
CA VAL A 501 5.81 2.60 -9.27
C VAL A 501 7.20 2.55 -8.67
N THR A 502 7.65 3.65 -8.08
CA THR A 502 8.89 3.70 -7.29
C THR A 502 8.53 3.53 -5.82
N SER A 503 8.93 2.44 -5.23
CA SER A 503 8.71 2.14 -3.82
C SER A 503 9.76 2.82 -2.95
N VAL A 504 9.31 3.52 -1.92
CA VAL A 504 10.15 4.32 -1.01
C VAL A 504 10.06 3.78 0.41
N GLY A 505 11.17 3.32 0.94
CA GLY A 505 11.28 2.87 2.33
C GLY A 505 11.77 3.97 3.27
N ALA A 506 11.81 3.66 4.56
CA ALA A 506 12.17 4.58 5.62
C ALA A 506 13.54 4.28 6.22
N THR A 507 14.32 5.34 6.46
CA THR A 507 15.55 5.31 7.25
C THR A 507 15.42 6.19 8.49
N GLN A 508 16.38 6.07 9.38
CA GLN A 508 16.59 6.95 10.54
C GLN A 508 18.04 7.40 10.62
N PHE A 509 18.26 8.59 11.15
CA PHE A 509 19.60 9.11 11.36
C PHE A 509 20.23 8.53 12.62
N VAL A 510 21.54 8.30 12.56
CA VAL A 510 22.39 8.00 13.71
C VAL A 510 23.10 9.28 14.13
N TRP A 511 22.93 9.66 15.37
CA TRP A 511 23.51 10.86 15.91
C TRP A 511 24.82 10.54 16.66
N ASN A 512 25.70 11.51 16.76
CA ASN A 512 26.88 11.41 17.62
C ASN A 512 26.47 11.37 19.12
N ASN A 513 27.41 11.10 20.01
CA ASN A 513 27.13 10.87 21.43
C ASN A 513 26.52 12.08 22.17
N ASP A 514 26.63 13.27 21.64
CA ASP A 514 26.06 14.51 22.20
C ASP A 514 24.79 14.98 21.44
N ASN A 515 24.26 14.18 20.52
CA ASN A 515 23.07 14.44 19.72
C ASN A 515 23.12 15.74 18.92
N THR A 516 24.30 16.20 18.52
CA THR A 516 24.47 17.46 17.79
C THR A 516 24.67 17.29 16.29
N THR A 517 25.14 16.12 15.85
CA THR A 517 25.54 15.89 14.47
C THR A 517 25.10 14.49 14.00
N VAL A 518 24.50 14.41 12.84
CA VAL A 518 24.21 13.15 12.15
C VAL A 518 25.50 12.56 11.62
N VAL A 519 25.79 11.32 11.98
CA VAL A 519 27.01 10.61 11.60
C VAL A 519 26.79 9.46 10.62
N ASP A 520 25.57 8.91 10.59
CA ASP A 520 25.21 7.81 9.70
C ASP A 520 23.69 7.76 9.46
N GLU A 521 23.28 6.85 8.59
CA GLU A 521 21.87 6.60 8.25
C GLU A 521 21.66 5.08 8.18
N ILE A 522 20.61 4.59 8.86
CA ILE A 522 20.28 3.16 8.96
C ILE A 522 18.81 2.94 8.63
N VAL A 523 18.39 1.69 8.43
CA VAL A 523 16.97 1.34 8.27
C VAL A 523 16.19 1.78 9.51
N ALA A 524 15.07 2.48 9.32
CA ALA A 524 14.17 2.81 10.42
C ALA A 524 13.55 1.54 10.99
N SER A 525 13.72 1.32 12.29
CA SER A 525 13.22 0.14 12.98
C SER A 525 12.87 0.44 14.43
N ILE A 526 11.81 -0.18 14.91
CA ILE A 526 11.43 -0.13 16.32
C ILE A 526 12.56 -0.66 17.22
N ALA A 527 13.35 -1.60 16.72
CA ALA A 527 14.52 -2.11 17.45
C ALA A 527 15.61 -1.04 17.65
N THR A 528 15.61 0.03 16.89
CA THR A 528 16.61 1.11 16.91
C THR A 528 16.03 2.46 17.34
N GLY A 529 14.82 2.47 17.91
CA GLY A 529 14.20 3.65 18.51
C GLY A 529 13.15 4.37 17.65
N SER A 530 12.96 3.97 16.40
CA SER A 530 11.83 4.47 15.59
C SER A 530 10.50 3.92 16.09
N LYS A 531 9.40 4.66 15.87
CA LYS A 531 8.04 4.18 16.16
C LYS A 531 7.52 3.22 15.06
N ILE A 532 8.20 3.15 13.95
CA ILE A 532 7.92 2.25 12.83
C ILE A 532 9.11 1.35 12.52
N THR A 533 8.85 0.29 11.78
CA THR A 533 9.87 -0.44 11.04
C THR A 533 9.55 -0.32 9.55
N SER A 534 10.53 0.09 8.73
CA SER A 534 10.38 0.19 7.26
C SER A 534 9.90 -1.12 6.66
N GLY A 535 9.04 -1.06 5.68
CA GLY A 535 8.55 -2.21 4.92
C GLY A 535 9.64 -2.87 4.06
N GLY A 536 9.20 -3.61 3.06
CA GLY A 536 10.11 -4.23 2.11
C GLY A 536 9.95 -5.74 2.01
N GLY A 537 10.46 -6.30 0.92
CA GLY A 537 10.35 -7.71 0.62
C GLY A 537 10.11 -8.00 -0.86
N PHE A 538 9.23 -8.96 -1.15
CA PHE A 538 8.94 -9.41 -2.51
C PHE A 538 7.42 -9.56 -2.70
N SER A 539 6.92 -9.09 -3.85
CA SER A 539 5.54 -9.35 -4.27
C SER A 539 5.25 -10.85 -4.36
N ARG A 540 4.01 -11.22 -4.15
CA ARG A 540 3.56 -12.62 -4.29
C ARG A 540 3.17 -12.97 -5.72
N SER A 541 2.63 -12.03 -6.48
CA SER A 541 2.08 -12.29 -7.81
C SER A 541 2.78 -11.52 -8.92
N LEU A 542 3.39 -10.36 -8.63
CA LEU A 542 3.95 -9.48 -9.64
C LEU A 542 5.39 -9.86 -9.96
N LYS A 543 5.67 -10.10 -11.25
CA LYS A 543 6.97 -10.57 -11.69
C LYS A 543 8.04 -9.49 -11.63
N ARG A 544 9.27 -9.93 -11.33
CA ARG A 544 10.44 -9.07 -11.31
C ARG A 544 10.72 -8.43 -12.66
N PRO A 545 10.73 -7.09 -12.74
CA PRO A 545 11.02 -6.37 -13.98
C PRO A 545 12.51 -6.48 -14.37
N LYS A 546 12.79 -6.21 -15.64
CA LYS A 546 14.17 -6.35 -16.18
C LYS A 546 15.17 -5.45 -15.48
N TYR A 547 14.81 -4.21 -15.16
CA TYR A 547 15.70 -3.25 -14.54
C TYR A 547 16.26 -3.73 -13.19
N GLN A 548 15.49 -4.56 -12.46
CA GLN A 548 15.86 -5.04 -11.13
C GLN A 548 16.67 -6.34 -11.15
N ARG A 549 16.79 -7.00 -12.30
CA ARG A 549 17.34 -8.35 -12.40
C ARG A 549 18.72 -8.47 -11.75
N ASP A 550 19.69 -7.66 -12.21
CA ASP A 550 21.09 -7.75 -11.77
C ASP A 550 21.20 -7.50 -10.26
N SER A 551 20.44 -6.53 -9.73
CA SER A 551 20.45 -6.16 -8.32
C SER A 551 19.93 -7.28 -7.42
N VAL A 552 18.77 -7.86 -7.75
CA VAL A 552 18.23 -8.99 -6.98
C VAL A 552 19.10 -10.24 -7.10
N GLU A 553 19.64 -10.54 -8.28
CA GLU A 553 20.54 -11.68 -8.45
C GLU A 553 21.84 -11.53 -7.65
N ASN A 554 22.38 -10.31 -7.57
CA ASN A 554 23.55 -10.02 -6.73
C ASN A 554 23.20 -10.19 -5.24
N TRP A 555 22.08 -9.64 -4.78
CA TRP A 555 21.64 -9.84 -3.41
C TRP A 555 21.44 -11.32 -3.07
N VAL A 556 20.77 -12.09 -3.92
CA VAL A 556 20.60 -13.55 -3.72
C VAL A 556 21.94 -14.27 -3.64
N LYS A 557 22.91 -13.87 -4.45
CA LYS A 557 24.23 -14.51 -4.51
C LYS A 557 25.09 -14.20 -3.28
N PHE A 558 25.06 -12.97 -2.80
CA PHE A 558 26.04 -12.49 -1.82
C PHE A 558 25.46 -12.32 -0.41
N ALA A 559 24.18 -12.01 -0.28
CA ALA A 559 23.55 -11.69 1.00
C ALA A 559 22.59 -12.78 1.51
N ALA A 560 21.94 -13.52 0.63
CA ALA A 560 20.87 -14.46 1.00
C ALA A 560 21.36 -15.69 1.82
N GLY A 561 22.68 -15.89 1.96
CA GLY A 561 23.21 -17.08 2.65
C GLY A 561 23.22 -16.99 4.18
N SER A 562 23.15 -15.80 4.78
CA SER A 562 23.34 -15.63 6.24
C SER A 562 22.25 -14.80 6.93
N THR A 563 21.54 -13.91 6.22
CA THR A 563 20.62 -12.93 6.80
C THR A 563 19.23 -12.97 6.19
N ALA A 564 19.05 -13.59 5.02
CA ALA A 564 17.77 -13.67 4.35
C ALA A 564 16.84 -14.69 5.03
N PRO A 565 15.52 -14.45 4.97
CA PRO A 565 14.54 -15.44 5.37
C PRO A 565 14.68 -16.75 4.56
N PRO A 566 14.09 -17.87 5.03
CA PRO A 566 14.09 -19.11 4.29
C PRO A 566 13.54 -18.94 2.87
N ALA A 567 14.17 -19.57 1.89
CA ALA A 567 13.84 -19.41 0.46
C ALA A 567 12.37 -19.79 0.11
N TRP A 568 11.69 -20.51 0.99
CA TRP A 568 10.28 -20.85 0.81
C TRP A 568 9.32 -19.76 1.31
N SER A 569 9.80 -18.74 2.01
CA SER A 569 8.98 -17.69 2.62
C SER A 569 8.70 -16.49 1.70
N PHE A 570 9.40 -16.40 0.59
CA PHE A 570 9.23 -15.38 -0.44
C PHE A 570 9.62 -15.90 -1.82
N ASP A 571 9.14 -15.25 -2.88
CA ASP A 571 9.52 -15.60 -4.26
C ASP A 571 10.47 -14.55 -4.84
N ARG A 572 11.76 -14.87 -4.87
CA ARG A 572 12.81 -14.02 -5.46
C ARG A 572 12.68 -13.77 -6.97
N LEU A 573 11.81 -14.50 -7.67
CA LEU A 573 11.50 -14.27 -9.08
C LEU A 573 10.46 -13.17 -9.29
N ASN A 574 9.86 -12.71 -8.21
CA ASN A 574 8.91 -11.62 -8.22
C ASN A 574 9.58 -10.27 -7.92
N ARG A 575 8.80 -9.20 -8.02
CA ARG A 575 9.20 -7.83 -7.75
C ARG A 575 9.67 -7.69 -6.30
N GLY A 576 10.92 -7.26 -6.11
CA GLY A 576 11.49 -6.89 -4.81
C GLY A 576 11.36 -5.38 -4.54
N TYR A 577 11.10 -4.97 -3.32
CA TYR A 577 10.92 -3.57 -2.91
C TYR A 577 11.47 -3.34 -1.49
N PRO A 578 11.82 -2.08 -1.10
CA PRO A 578 11.70 -0.84 -1.87
C PRO A 578 12.75 -0.71 -2.98
N ASP A 579 12.62 0.38 -3.79
CA ASP A 579 13.63 0.76 -4.78
C ASP A 579 14.68 1.70 -4.20
N ILE A 580 14.25 2.61 -3.32
CA ILE A 580 15.04 3.68 -2.73
C ILE A 580 14.49 3.98 -1.33
N VAL A 581 15.29 4.56 -0.46
CA VAL A 581 14.85 4.97 0.88
C VAL A 581 15.14 6.46 1.13
N TYR A 582 14.46 7.02 2.13
CA TYR A 582 14.65 8.37 2.61
C TYR A 582 14.38 8.42 4.11
N ASN A 583 14.82 9.46 4.83
CA ASN A 583 14.53 9.55 6.25
C ASN A 583 13.00 9.59 6.50
N GLY A 584 12.55 8.75 7.42
CA GLY A 584 11.15 8.61 7.83
C GLY A 584 11.00 8.52 9.36
N HIS A 585 11.95 9.06 10.11
CA HIS A 585 11.96 9.01 11.57
C HIS A 585 12.14 10.39 12.17
N ASN A 586 11.35 10.68 13.20
CA ASN A 586 11.46 11.86 14.06
C ASN A 586 11.33 13.20 13.30
N LEU A 587 10.45 13.25 12.28
CA LEU A 587 10.23 14.46 11.48
C LEU A 587 9.33 15.44 12.22
N LEU A 588 9.81 16.67 12.43
CA LEU A 588 9.05 17.72 13.06
C LEU A 588 7.94 18.24 12.17
N THR A 589 6.70 18.06 12.58
CA THR A 589 5.50 18.52 11.90
C THR A 589 4.69 19.44 12.81
N PHE A 590 3.82 20.20 12.17
CA PHE A 590 2.81 21.02 12.84
C PHE A 590 1.45 20.40 12.56
N VAL A 591 0.66 20.19 13.61
CA VAL A 591 -0.71 19.66 13.53
C VAL A 591 -1.66 20.56 14.29
N SER A 592 -2.94 20.55 13.97
CA SER A 592 -3.93 21.39 14.65
C SER A 592 -4.40 20.72 15.95
N GLU A 593 -4.14 21.34 17.08
CA GLU A 593 -4.44 20.84 18.42
C GLU A 593 -5.94 20.60 18.68
N TYR A 594 -6.79 21.49 18.19
CA TYR A 594 -8.23 21.45 18.47
C TYR A 594 -9.10 21.24 17.24
N ARG A 595 -8.54 20.80 16.13
CA ARG A 595 -9.27 20.65 14.87
C ARG A 595 -10.07 21.91 14.51
N THR A 596 -9.45 23.07 14.69
CA THR A 596 -10.04 24.36 14.36
C THR A 596 -9.21 25.10 13.31
N ASP A 597 -9.86 25.89 12.46
CA ASP A 597 -9.17 26.69 11.43
C ASP A 597 -8.25 27.79 12.04
N ASN A 598 -8.49 28.18 13.29
CA ASN A 598 -7.58 29.04 14.06
C ASN A 598 -6.58 28.15 14.79
N CYS A 599 -5.50 27.88 14.12
CA CYS A 599 -4.51 26.93 14.59
C CYS A 599 -3.91 27.33 15.96
N SER A 600 -4.38 26.69 17.04
CA SER A 600 -3.50 26.31 18.12
C SER A 600 -2.73 25.11 17.59
N CYS A 601 -1.54 25.33 17.01
CA CYS A 601 -0.80 24.27 16.34
C CYS A 601 0.27 23.74 17.28
N GLU A 602 0.23 22.45 17.54
CA GLU A 602 1.28 21.73 18.25
C GLU A 602 2.37 21.25 17.29
N THR A 603 3.57 21.16 17.82
CA THR A 603 4.66 20.46 17.14
C THR A 603 4.65 18.99 17.52
N GLN A 604 4.75 18.13 16.53
CA GLN A 604 4.81 16.68 16.74
C GLN A 604 5.98 16.09 15.99
N ALA A 605 6.66 15.12 16.59
CA ALA A 605 7.64 14.30 15.89
C ALA A 605 6.94 13.06 15.34
N GLN A 606 6.92 12.94 14.00
CA GLN A 606 6.23 11.86 13.31
C GLN A 606 7.20 10.88 12.66
N ASP A 607 6.80 9.60 12.65
CA ASP A 607 7.54 8.50 12.02
C ASP A 607 6.66 7.84 10.95
N GLY A 608 7.24 7.58 9.77
CA GLY A 608 6.53 6.90 8.69
C GLY A 608 7.35 6.83 7.40
N SER A 609 7.21 5.75 6.64
CA SER A 609 7.60 5.78 5.21
C SER A 609 6.73 6.78 4.42
N SER A 610 5.60 7.19 5.01
CA SER A 610 4.78 8.32 4.60
C SER A 610 5.52 9.66 4.60
N ALA A 611 6.48 9.84 5.50
CA ALA A 611 7.37 11.01 5.47
C ALA A 611 8.40 10.93 4.34
N SER A 612 8.91 9.73 4.08
CA SER A 612 9.96 9.47 3.10
C SER A 612 9.47 9.73 1.67
N ALA A 613 8.30 9.23 1.31
CA ALA A 613 7.80 9.28 -0.07
C ALA A 613 7.51 10.72 -0.55
N PRO A 614 6.77 11.57 0.18
CA PRO A 614 6.49 12.95 -0.26
C PRO A 614 7.75 13.82 -0.24
N ALA A 615 8.64 13.65 0.74
CA ALA A 615 9.90 14.38 0.78
C ALA A 615 10.78 14.05 -0.44
N LEU A 616 10.90 12.77 -0.78
CA LEU A 616 11.64 12.32 -1.95
C LEU A 616 10.96 12.78 -3.26
N ALA A 617 9.62 12.76 -3.32
CA ALA A 617 8.85 13.28 -4.46
C ALA A 617 9.14 14.77 -4.68
N GLY A 618 9.16 15.56 -3.61
CA GLY A 618 9.57 16.96 -3.65
C GLY A 618 10.97 17.14 -4.23
N MET A 619 11.93 16.32 -3.81
CA MET A 619 13.30 16.34 -4.36
C MET A 619 13.32 16.05 -5.87
N PHE A 620 12.59 15.04 -6.36
CA PHE A 620 12.53 14.73 -7.79
C PHE A 620 11.79 15.81 -8.59
N SER A 621 10.84 16.51 -7.96
CA SER A 621 10.16 17.63 -8.62
C SER A 621 11.13 18.77 -8.97
N LEU A 622 12.17 19.01 -8.16
CA LEU A 622 13.23 19.99 -8.47
C LEU A 622 14.08 19.55 -9.67
N VAL A 623 14.35 18.24 -9.82
CA VAL A 623 15.04 17.72 -11.02
C VAL A 623 14.17 17.90 -12.26
N ASN A 624 12.86 17.63 -12.15
CA ASN A 624 11.92 17.89 -13.26
C ASN A 624 11.85 19.38 -13.62
N ASP A 625 11.90 20.26 -12.62
CA ASP A 625 11.90 21.70 -12.84
C ASP A 625 13.09 22.14 -13.70
N GLU A 626 14.27 21.65 -13.37
CA GLU A 626 15.48 21.90 -14.15
C GLU A 626 15.35 21.35 -15.58
N LEU A 627 14.89 20.13 -15.75
CA LEU A 627 14.68 19.53 -17.09
C LEU A 627 13.74 20.37 -17.95
N LEU A 628 12.60 20.79 -17.39
CA LEU A 628 11.61 21.61 -18.08
C LEU A 628 12.17 22.99 -18.45
N ASN A 629 13.00 23.61 -17.59
CA ASN A 629 13.68 24.87 -17.88
C ASN A 629 14.66 24.75 -19.05
N TYR A 630 15.20 23.55 -19.29
CA TYR A 630 16.02 23.24 -20.48
C TYR A 630 15.20 22.67 -21.65
N ASN A 631 13.87 22.79 -21.64
CA ASN A 631 12.96 22.23 -22.64
C ASN A 631 13.16 20.70 -22.85
N GLN A 632 13.54 20.01 -21.81
CA GLN A 632 13.61 18.55 -21.77
C GLN A 632 12.31 17.97 -21.25
N SER A 633 12.04 16.69 -21.56
CA SER A 633 10.95 15.94 -20.91
C SER A 633 11.29 15.64 -19.45
N THR A 634 10.26 15.47 -18.64
CA THR A 634 10.35 15.02 -17.24
C THR A 634 11.05 13.66 -17.10
N LEU A 635 11.32 13.25 -15.87
CA LEU A 635 11.94 11.96 -15.58
C LEU A 635 11.04 10.76 -15.93
N GLY A 636 9.70 10.90 -15.74
CA GLY A 636 8.75 9.80 -15.90
C GLY A 636 8.96 8.71 -14.87
N PHE A 637 8.68 7.45 -15.22
CA PHE A 637 8.89 6.33 -14.33
C PHE A 637 10.37 6.14 -13.99
N LEU A 638 10.71 6.23 -12.71
CA LEU A 638 12.08 6.42 -12.25
C LEU A 638 12.94 5.15 -12.23
N ASN A 639 12.36 3.98 -11.95
CA ASN A 639 13.15 2.82 -11.58
C ASN A 639 14.23 2.40 -12.60
N PRO A 640 13.95 2.32 -13.92
CA PRO A 640 15.02 1.98 -14.86
C PRO A 640 16.19 2.96 -14.83
N LEU A 641 15.91 4.25 -14.61
CA LEU A 641 16.93 5.28 -14.44
C LEU A 641 17.72 5.09 -13.14
N LEU A 642 17.05 4.87 -12.01
CA LEU A 642 17.68 4.70 -10.69
C LEU A 642 18.60 3.49 -10.66
N TYR A 643 18.14 2.33 -11.16
CA TYR A 643 18.96 1.10 -11.21
C TYR A 643 20.15 1.21 -12.17
N LYS A 644 20.00 1.93 -13.28
CA LYS A 644 21.11 2.25 -14.18
C LYS A 644 22.11 3.21 -13.50
N MET A 645 21.61 4.26 -12.88
CA MET A 645 22.40 5.26 -12.17
C MET A 645 23.20 4.63 -11.03
N ALA A 646 22.61 3.74 -10.23
CA ALA A 646 23.32 3.03 -9.16
C ALA A 646 24.52 2.22 -9.67
N LYS A 647 24.45 1.71 -10.90
CA LYS A 647 25.52 0.98 -11.56
C LYS A 647 26.60 1.89 -12.14
N GLU A 648 26.22 3.02 -12.74
CA GLU A 648 27.11 3.91 -13.51
C GLU A 648 27.65 5.09 -12.69
N SER A 649 26.92 5.49 -11.65
CA SER A 649 27.26 6.61 -10.76
C SER A 649 26.88 6.25 -9.31
N PRO A 650 27.57 5.29 -8.68
CA PRO A 650 27.23 4.80 -7.35
C PRO A 650 27.20 5.90 -6.28
N ASP A 651 27.99 6.96 -6.44
CA ASP A 651 28.00 8.12 -5.54
C ASP A 651 26.67 8.89 -5.53
N SER A 652 25.74 8.59 -6.45
CA SER A 652 24.37 9.12 -6.46
C SER A 652 23.50 8.55 -5.33
N PHE A 653 23.98 7.50 -4.66
CA PHE A 653 23.29 6.86 -3.54
C PHE A 653 24.23 6.68 -2.36
N ARG A 654 23.67 6.83 -1.16
CA ARG A 654 24.31 6.36 0.07
C ARG A 654 23.78 4.96 0.34
N ASP A 655 24.65 3.97 0.27
CA ASP A 655 24.31 2.56 0.51
C ASP A 655 24.02 2.34 2.00
N ILE A 656 22.81 1.89 2.32
CA ILE A 656 22.39 1.62 3.70
C ILE A 656 22.69 0.15 4.00
N THR A 657 23.62 -0.08 4.92
CA THR A 657 24.14 -1.43 5.22
C THR A 657 23.83 -1.91 6.63
N MET A 658 23.09 -1.12 7.42
CA MET A 658 22.73 -1.44 8.81
C MET A 658 21.23 -1.37 9.02
N GLY A 659 20.75 -2.29 9.88
CA GLY A 659 19.34 -2.41 10.25
C GLY A 659 18.65 -3.56 9.55
N ASP A 660 17.42 -3.81 9.97
CA ASP A 660 16.57 -4.84 9.40
C ASP A 660 15.09 -4.52 9.65
N ASN A 661 14.20 -5.27 9.00
CA ASN A 661 12.77 -5.13 9.18
C ASN A 661 12.11 -6.29 9.96
N LYS A 662 12.77 -6.82 10.97
CA LYS A 662 12.29 -7.95 11.77
C LYS A 662 11.33 -7.57 12.88
N CYS A 663 11.33 -6.31 13.31
CA CYS A 663 10.57 -5.89 14.48
C CYS A 663 9.29 -5.13 14.11
N THR A 664 8.24 -5.33 14.90
CA THR A 664 7.01 -4.54 14.89
C THR A 664 6.85 -3.85 16.25
N SER A 665 5.83 -3.03 16.44
CA SER A 665 5.54 -2.36 17.71
C SER A 665 5.43 -3.30 18.93
N PHE A 666 5.16 -4.59 18.71
CA PHE A 666 4.91 -5.51 19.85
C PHE A 666 5.97 -6.58 20.01
N TYR A 667 6.75 -6.90 18.98
CA TYR A 667 7.74 -7.99 19.04
C TYR A 667 8.63 -7.99 17.80
N CYS A 668 9.80 -8.64 17.93
CA CYS A 668 10.69 -8.91 16.83
C CYS A 668 10.51 -10.35 16.35
N CYS A 669 10.36 -10.51 15.04
CA CYS A 669 10.30 -11.80 14.40
C CYS A 669 11.70 -12.40 14.24
N ARG A 670 11.78 -13.71 14.15
CA ARG A 670 13.04 -14.37 13.81
C ARG A 670 13.53 -14.02 12.42
N TRP A 671 12.61 -13.88 11.47
CA TRP A 671 12.89 -13.68 10.06
C TRP A 671 12.36 -12.32 9.59
N GLY A 672 13.14 -11.68 8.79
CA GLY A 672 12.91 -10.44 8.08
C GLY A 672 14.09 -10.22 7.13
N PHE A 673 14.08 -9.14 6.40
CA PHE A 673 15.17 -8.77 5.52
C PHE A 673 16.11 -7.82 6.24
N SER A 674 17.41 -7.98 6.00
CA SER A 674 18.44 -7.12 6.58
C SER A 674 19.10 -6.30 5.48
N ALA A 675 19.47 -5.07 5.84
CA ALA A 675 20.26 -4.20 4.99
C ALA A 675 21.64 -4.84 4.71
N THR A 676 22.08 -4.73 3.48
CA THR A 676 23.34 -5.30 3.00
C THR A 676 23.94 -4.37 1.96
N ARG A 677 25.21 -4.61 1.62
CA ARG A 677 25.86 -3.83 0.58
C ARG A 677 25.16 -3.99 -0.78
N GLY A 678 24.90 -2.87 -1.45
CA GLY A 678 24.14 -2.80 -2.70
C GLY A 678 22.64 -2.93 -2.45
N TRP A 679 21.87 -3.22 -3.51
CA TRP A 679 20.42 -3.34 -3.36
C TRP A 679 20.04 -4.51 -2.45
N ASP A 680 19.13 -4.27 -1.55
CA ASP A 680 18.47 -5.29 -0.71
C ASP A 680 16.97 -4.97 -0.51
N PRO A 681 16.16 -5.97 -0.09
CA PRO A 681 14.71 -5.81 0.01
C PRO A 681 14.24 -5.12 1.31
N VAL A 682 15.05 -4.25 1.92
CA VAL A 682 14.66 -3.39 3.05
C VAL A 682 15.13 -1.96 2.90
N SER A 683 16.24 -1.73 2.18
CA SER A 683 16.76 -0.39 1.91
C SER A 683 16.91 -0.04 0.42
N GLY A 684 16.50 -0.96 -0.47
CA GLY A 684 16.59 -0.71 -1.90
C GLY A 684 18.01 -0.38 -2.37
N LEU A 685 18.16 0.63 -3.20
CA LEU A 685 19.45 1.15 -3.68
C LEU A 685 20.17 2.05 -2.66
N GLY A 686 19.57 2.24 -1.47
CA GLY A 686 20.02 3.22 -0.47
C GLY A 686 19.31 4.56 -0.58
N SER A 687 19.80 5.57 0.15
CA SER A 687 19.23 6.93 0.14
C SER A 687 19.90 7.83 -0.91
N PRO A 688 19.20 8.86 -1.45
CA PRO A 688 19.71 9.66 -2.54
C PRO A 688 20.83 10.62 -2.09
N ASN A 689 21.74 10.90 -3.01
CA ASN A 689 22.66 12.03 -2.96
C ASN A 689 22.32 12.97 -4.13
N PHE A 690 21.66 14.09 -3.84
CA PHE A 690 21.01 14.95 -4.84
C PHE A 690 21.98 15.46 -5.91
N LEU A 691 23.14 15.99 -5.53
CA LEU A 691 24.04 16.63 -6.51
C LEU A 691 24.60 15.62 -7.53
N PRO A 692 25.18 14.47 -7.14
CA PRO A 692 25.59 13.47 -8.10
C PRO A 692 24.45 12.91 -8.95
N MET A 693 23.24 12.72 -8.33
CA MET A 693 22.03 12.29 -9.05
C MET A 693 21.64 13.28 -10.14
N ARG A 694 21.56 14.57 -9.79
CA ARG A 694 21.25 15.66 -10.72
C ARG A 694 22.29 15.72 -11.85
N ASP A 695 23.56 15.67 -11.51
CA ASP A 695 24.66 15.74 -12.48
C ASP A 695 24.64 14.55 -13.45
N TYR A 696 24.30 13.34 -12.94
CA TYR A 696 24.10 12.19 -13.81
C TYR A 696 22.92 12.42 -14.80
N VAL A 697 21.79 12.94 -14.32
CA VAL A 697 20.63 13.26 -15.18
C VAL A 697 21.01 14.34 -16.21
N ARG A 698 21.70 15.40 -15.82
CA ARG A 698 22.19 16.44 -16.74
C ARG A 698 23.08 15.85 -17.85
N LYS A 699 24.04 15.00 -17.47
CA LYS A 699 24.91 14.30 -18.43
C LYS A 699 24.11 13.42 -19.37
N LEU A 700 23.15 12.65 -18.85
CA LEU A 700 22.28 11.76 -19.63
C LEU A 700 21.43 12.56 -20.64
N ARG A 701 20.91 13.71 -20.22
CA ARG A 701 20.08 14.63 -21.04
C ARG A 701 20.90 15.64 -21.85
N ARG A 702 22.26 15.60 -21.80
CA ARG A 702 23.18 16.51 -22.48
C ARG A 702 22.93 17.98 -22.16
N ILE A 703 22.63 18.25 -20.90
CA ILE A 703 22.51 19.61 -20.33
C ILE A 703 23.91 20.02 -19.85
N ASN A 704 24.40 21.14 -20.36
CA ASN A 704 25.72 21.69 -20.01
C ASN A 704 25.68 22.51 -18.73
#